data_a467d998fe5ec3ff75d27145de588249
#
_entry.id   a467d998fe5ec3ff75d27145de588249
#
_cell.length_a   1.000
_cell.length_b   1.000
_cell.length_c   1.000
_cell.angle_alpha   90.00
_cell.angle_beta   90.00
_cell.angle_gamma   90.00
#
_symmetry.space_group_name_H-M   'P 1'
#
loop_
_entity.id
_entity.type
_entity.pdbx_description
1 polymer ?
#
loop_
_entity_poly.entity_id
_entity_poly.type
_entity_poly.pdbx_seq_one_letter_code
_entity_poly.pdbx_strand_id
1 'polypeptide(L)'
;MTGISTIHFLRKTIGFAAALSFATAASAQDIVSFVVENHGKDDSNIPATFGSVFVRGDLPKGASLSAQANGQPVALQLDAKATHPDGSLRHGVITLSIPHLKVGGRTTVLVQRASSAPPPAPAVTIAALPADFDAVVTLKFKDKVLVASARKLLAGGKPETWLSGPLVSEWWVSGPFRDKNGAADPHLYAQFGIRSYGRGQPLRVEVNVENDWAYVPGPRTAFYDAQIQANGKVVYASGTGIKQPSHSRWRFGFWWDEPVATYVRQNLPYLERARAVPNYDLSIDVAGSALRELADRFEAAPRSPMGSSIIEKYMPETGGRWDIAPLPHWQALYLLTMDPRAYEVTLATADLGASFSSHYRNLKNHQPVTLDAYPKFSTHSNLVGRGPDQLPLPDAGGYTDPLTPDAAHEPALDFLPYLITGDRFYLEELQFWAEWNLSGTDPIYRNFADGLVKFDQVRAQAWSLRTLAQAAYITPDNNPLKKTLLKQLKANIAWYDNTYAKSPSANALHVIPQDAPYDGGTAMAPWQDDFFTWSIGYIQGLGDVDASALLRWKGKFAVGRMTAPGFCPALAAAYTLRVRPSAKAALYANFAQVYDASLPTQLKRQPPDRTLKCGSSELAAALGLPQAGDMVAEPTSADGYTAYMQPALAAAVDGGVPGADAAWRLFQSRPTKPNFSDYPDWAIVPRKN
;
A
#
# COMPACT_ATOMS: atom_id res chain seq x y z
N MET A 1 -11.91 -104.11 -28.06
CA MET A 1 -13.19 -103.49 -27.62
C MET A 1 -12.90 -102.06 -27.32
N THR A 2 -13.06 -101.30 -28.24
CA THR A 2 -13.72 -100.01 -28.51
C THR A 2 -13.76 -99.03 -27.34
N GLY A 3 -13.01 -97.96 -27.45
CA GLY A 3 -13.10 -96.73 -26.61
C GLY A 3 -12.82 -95.53 -27.45
N ILE A 4 -13.85 -94.74 -27.71
CA ILE A 4 -13.88 -93.58 -28.56
C ILE A 4 -13.33 -92.38 -27.79
N SER A 5 -12.36 -91.65 -28.36
CA SER A 5 -11.75 -90.43 -27.83
C SER A 5 -12.46 -89.26 -28.40
N THR A 6 -13.06 -88.42 -27.53
CA THR A 6 -13.74 -87.13 -27.90
C THR A 6 -12.78 -85.97 -27.73
N ILE A 7 -12.51 -85.27 -28.83
CA ILE A 7 -11.66 -84.07 -28.86
C ILE A 7 -12.54 -82.88 -28.57
N HIS A 8 -12.22 -82.10 -27.51
CA HIS A 8 -12.87 -80.81 -27.19
C HIS A 8 -12.06 -79.66 -27.80
N PHE A 9 -12.68 -78.91 -28.71
CA PHE A 9 -12.17 -77.62 -29.24
C PHE A 9 -12.47 -76.49 -28.26
N LEU A 10 -11.41 -75.90 -27.71
CA LEU A 10 -11.54 -74.67 -26.90
C LEU A 10 -11.52 -73.50 -27.84
N ARG A 11 -12.64 -72.79 -28.02
CA ARG A 11 -12.73 -71.46 -28.67
C ARG A 11 -12.29 -70.41 -27.65
N LYS A 12 -11.13 -69.72 -27.89
CA LYS A 12 -10.73 -68.47 -27.21
C LYS A 12 -11.51 -67.31 -27.81
N THR A 13 -12.44 -66.77 -27.04
CA THR A 13 -13.05 -65.47 -27.34
C THR A 13 -12.14 -64.36 -26.77
N ILE A 14 -11.54 -63.55 -27.65
CA ILE A 14 -10.80 -62.34 -27.29
C ILE A 14 -11.82 -61.24 -27.13
N GLY A 15 -12.11 -60.87 -25.87
CA GLY A 15 -12.92 -59.66 -25.58
C GLY A 15 -12.06 -58.43 -25.66
N PHE A 16 -12.33 -57.57 -26.64
CA PHE A 16 -11.81 -56.22 -26.68
C PHE A 16 -12.55 -55.38 -25.64
N ALA A 17 -11.92 -55.05 -24.51
CA ALA A 17 -12.41 -54.04 -23.60
C ALA A 17 -11.99 -52.66 -24.13
N ALA A 18 -12.90 -51.94 -24.77
CA ALA A 18 -12.72 -50.54 -25.07
C ALA A 18 -12.78 -49.73 -23.77
N ALA A 19 -11.63 -49.28 -23.28
CA ALA A 19 -11.56 -48.31 -22.20
C ALA A 19 -12.04 -46.95 -22.75
N LEU A 20 -13.29 -46.58 -22.46
CA LEU A 20 -13.78 -45.23 -22.61
C LEU A 20 -13.07 -44.36 -21.57
N SER A 21 -12.02 -43.64 -21.98
CA SER A 21 -11.44 -42.56 -21.23
C SER A 21 -12.46 -41.42 -21.24
N PHE A 22 -13.24 -41.28 -20.18
CA PHE A 22 -13.97 -40.04 -19.94
C PHE A 22 -12.94 -38.94 -19.64
N ALA A 23 -12.60 -38.17 -20.65
CA ALA A 23 -11.98 -36.87 -20.43
C ALA A 23 -12.99 -36.00 -19.65
N THR A 24 -12.82 -35.92 -18.35
CA THR A 24 -13.54 -34.94 -17.56
C THR A 24 -13.15 -33.56 -18.09
N ALA A 25 -14.05 -32.94 -18.84
CA ALA A 25 -13.89 -31.54 -19.20
C ALA A 25 -13.69 -30.78 -17.91
N ALA A 26 -12.52 -30.20 -17.71
CA ALA A 26 -12.26 -29.32 -16.58
C ALA A 26 -13.29 -28.18 -16.63
N SER A 27 -14.22 -28.15 -15.70
CA SER A 27 -15.16 -27.04 -15.60
C SER A 27 -14.41 -25.77 -15.22
N ALA A 28 -14.85 -24.63 -15.76
CA ALA A 28 -14.34 -23.34 -15.32
C ALA A 28 -14.53 -23.21 -13.81
N GLN A 29 -13.51 -22.73 -13.11
CA GLN A 29 -13.56 -22.54 -11.65
C GLN A 29 -13.69 -21.05 -11.35
N ASP A 30 -14.72 -20.68 -10.61
CA ASP A 30 -14.95 -19.31 -10.17
C ASP A 30 -13.79 -18.84 -9.27
N ILE A 31 -13.30 -17.63 -9.55
CA ILE A 31 -12.23 -16.98 -8.77
C ILE A 31 -12.81 -15.78 -8.02
N VAL A 32 -13.30 -14.78 -8.76
CA VAL A 32 -13.76 -13.51 -8.19
C VAL A 32 -14.79 -12.84 -9.10
N SER A 33 -15.70 -12.08 -8.50
CA SER A 33 -16.64 -11.22 -9.23
C SER A 33 -16.33 -9.75 -8.98
N PHE A 34 -16.51 -8.93 -10.03
CA PHE A 34 -16.41 -7.47 -10.00
C PHE A 34 -17.73 -6.88 -10.46
N VAL A 35 -18.07 -5.67 -9.97
CA VAL A 35 -19.17 -4.91 -10.53
C VAL A 35 -18.61 -3.78 -11.36
N VAL A 36 -18.93 -3.74 -12.65
CA VAL A 36 -18.56 -2.67 -13.56
C VAL A 36 -19.73 -1.72 -13.72
N GLU A 37 -19.50 -0.44 -13.48
CA GLU A 37 -20.47 0.65 -13.60
C GLU A 37 -20.06 1.58 -14.76
N ASN A 38 -21.04 2.12 -15.48
CA ASN A 38 -20.83 3.13 -16.50
C ASN A 38 -21.31 4.49 -16.01
N HIS A 39 -20.38 5.40 -15.74
CA HIS A 39 -20.66 6.78 -15.32
C HIS A 39 -20.61 7.78 -16.49
N GLY A 40 -20.32 7.30 -17.71
CA GLY A 40 -20.20 8.12 -18.93
C GLY A 40 -21.49 8.22 -19.72
N LYS A 41 -21.46 7.71 -20.95
CA LYS A 41 -22.58 7.65 -21.89
C LYS A 41 -22.95 6.21 -22.21
N ASP A 42 -24.13 6.00 -22.81
CA ASP A 42 -24.51 4.70 -23.39
C ASP A 42 -23.46 4.30 -24.45
N ASP A 43 -22.85 3.14 -24.28
CA ASP A 43 -21.82 2.69 -25.20
C ASP A 43 -21.75 1.17 -25.29
N SER A 44 -21.00 0.69 -26.28
CA SER A 44 -20.73 -0.72 -26.54
C SER A 44 -19.24 -0.97 -26.61
N ASN A 45 -18.81 -2.17 -26.22
CA ASN A 45 -17.39 -2.55 -26.13
C ASN A 45 -16.58 -1.62 -25.22
N ILE A 46 -17.19 -1.22 -24.11
CA ILE A 46 -16.62 -0.26 -23.16
C ILE A 46 -15.42 -0.92 -22.46
N PRO A 47 -14.21 -0.35 -22.54
CA PRO A 47 -13.07 -0.91 -21.85
C PRO A 47 -13.13 -0.61 -20.35
N ALA A 48 -12.80 -1.62 -19.55
CA ALA A 48 -12.57 -1.48 -18.10
C ALA A 48 -11.21 -2.10 -17.77
N THR A 49 -10.22 -1.26 -17.45
CA THR A 49 -8.86 -1.69 -17.08
C THR A 49 -8.62 -1.40 -15.62
N PHE A 50 -8.23 -2.41 -14.84
CA PHE A 50 -8.05 -2.31 -13.40
C PHE A 50 -7.04 -3.36 -12.88
N GLY A 51 -6.43 -3.08 -11.73
CA GLY A 51 -5.59 -4.02 -11.01
C GLY A 51 -6.42 -5.03 -10.23
N SER A 52 -5.92 -6.25 -10.11
CA SER A 52 -6.53 -7.31 -9.32
C SER A 52 -5.47 -8.15 -8.63
N VAL A 53 -5.67 -8.44 -7.35
CA VAL A 53 -4.90 -9.48 -6.62
C VAL A 53 -5.62 -10.82 -6.70
N PHE A 54 -4.84 -11.88 -6.50
CA PHE A 54 -5.33 -13.25 -6.51
C PHE A 54 -4.93 -13.97 -5.22
N VAL A 55 -5.84 -14.76 -4.69
CA VAL A 55 -5.53 -15.66 -3.58
C VAL A 55 -4.51 -16.70 -4.06
N ARG A 56 -3.56 -17.02 -3.20
CA ARG A 56 -2.52 -18.01 -3.50
C ARG A 56 -3.13 -19.32 -3.95
N GLY A 57 -2.73 -19.80 -5.12
CA GLY A 57 -3.21 -21.05 -5.74
C GLY A 57 -4.43 -20.88 -6.65
N ASP A 58 -5.19 -19.76 -6.59
CA ASP A 58 -6.42 -19.60 -7.40
C ASP A 58 -6.13 -19.59 -8.91
N LEU A 59 -5.03 -18.97 -9.32
CA LEU A 59 -4.56 -19.02 -10.71
C LEU A 59 -3.14 -19.60 -10.78
N PRO A 60 -2.97 -20.92 -10.93
CA PRO A 60 -1.67 -21.57 -11.03
C PRO A 60 -0.87 -21.10 -12.24
N LYS A 61 0.46 -21.27 -12.18
CA LYS A 61 1.35 -20.94 -13.30
C LYS A 61 0.88 -21.60 -14.60
N GLY A 62 0.74 -20.78 -15.65
CA GLY A 62 0.31 -21.23 -16.99
C GLY A 62 -1.20 -21.38 -17.16
N ALA A 63 -1.99 -21.21 -16.10
CA ALA A 63 -3.45 -21.15 -16.23
C ALA A 63 -3.88 -19.79 -16.81
N SER A 64 -5.02 -19.80 -17.51
CA SER A 64 -5.63 -18.61 -18.14
C SER A 64 -6.92 -18.22 -17.42
N LEU A 65 -7.33 -16.97 -17.62
CA LEU A 65 -8.60 -16.44 -17.16
C LEU A 65 -9.65 -16.42 -18.29
N SER A 66 -10.91 -16.53 -17.90
CA SER A 66 -12.08 -16.18 -18.69
C SER A 66 -13.00 -15.29 -17.87
N ALA A 67 -13.90 -14.55 -18.54
CA ALA A 67 -14.87 -13.71 -17.87
C ALA A 67 -16.26 -13.89 -18.47
N GLN A 68 -17.28 -13.72 -17.64
CA GLN A 68 -18.69 -13.77 -18.04
C GLN A 68 -19.47 -12.64 -17.35
N ALA A 69 -20.39 -12.02 -18.09
CA ALA A 69 -21.36 -11.10 -17.54
C ALA A 69 -22.77 -11.60 -17.90
N ASN A 70 -23.63 -11.76 -16.91
CA ASN A 70 -24.99 -12.31 -17.11
C ASN A 70 -25.00 -13.66 -17.89
N GLY A 71 -23.98 -14.50 -17.63
CA GLY A 71 -23.82 -15.79 -18.30
C GLY A 71 -23.30 -15.73 -19.74
N GLN A 72 -22.99 -14.54 -20.27
CA GLN A 72 -22.42 -14.35 -21.60
C GLN A 72 -20.89 -14.09 -21.49
N PRO A 73 -20.09 -14.67 -22.39
CA PRO A 73 -18.64 -14.43 -22.41
C PRO A 73 -18.31 -12.96 -22.61
N VAL A 74 -17.32 -12.47 -21.87
CA VAL A 74 -16.75 -11.12 -21.98
C VAL A 74 -15.30 -11.25 -22.36
N ALA A 75 -14.85 -10.46 -23.35
CA ALA A 75 -13.45 -10.44 -23.75
C ALA A 75 -12.59 -9.93 -22.58
N LEU A 76 -11.52 -10.68 -22.26
CA LEU A 76 -10.62 -10.43 -21.15
C LEU A 76 -9.17 -10.51 -21.62
N GLN A 77 -8.37 -9.54 -21.20
CA GLN A 77 -6.91 -9.57 -21.26
C GLN A 77 -6.35 -9.54 -19.83
N LEU A 78 -5.34 -10.36 -19.55
CA LEU A 78 -4.59 -10.35 -18.30
C LEU A 78 -3.12 -10.02 -18.58
N ASP A 79 -2.64 -8.95 -17.97
CA ASP A 79 -1.22 -8.59 -17.89
C ASP A 79 -0.67 -8.98 -16.51
N ALA A 80 -0.09 -10.17 -16.40
CA ALA A 80 0.47 -10.68 -15.14
C ALA A 80 1.66 -9.82 -14.69
N LYS A 81 1.69 -9.44 -13.41
CA LYS A 81 2.73 -8.57 -12.82
C LYS A 81 3.56 -9.30 -11.78
N ALA A 82 2.93 -9.87 -10.78
CA ALA A 82 3.63 -10.52 -9.67
C ALA A 82 3.05 -11.90 -9.38
N THR A 83 3.90 -12.83 -8.92
CA THR A 83 3.52 -14.19 -8.52
C THR A 83 3.75 -14.43 -7.03
N HIS A 84 3.01 -15.37 -6.48
CA HIS A 84 3.28 -15.93 -5.16
C HIS A 84 4.51 -16.85 -5.19
N PRO A 85 5.10 -17.21 -4.03
CA PRO A 85 6.25 -18.11 -3.98
C PRO A 85 6.01 -19.49 -4.60
N ASP A 86 4.76 -19.94 -4.73
CA ASP A 86 4.39 -21.21 -5.40
C ASP A 86 4.23 -21.05 -6.92
N GLY A 87 4.44 -19.84 -7.46
CA GLY A 87 4.32 -19.51 -8.88
C GLY A 87 2.89 -19.21 -9.35
N SER A 88 1.88 -19.31 -8.48
CA SER A 88 0.52 -18.83 -8.81
C SER A 88 0.49 -17.29 -8.92
N LEU A 89 -0.45 -16.75 -9.72
CA LEU A 89 -0.58 -15.32 -9.90
C LEU A 89 -0.94 -14.65 -8.57
N ARG A 90 -0.26 -13.54 -8.26
CA ARG A 90 -0.50 -12.68 -7.12
C ARG A 90 -1.21 -11.39 -7.51
N HIS A 91 -0.70 -10.72 -8.53
CA HIS A 91 -1.26 -9.45 -9.04
C HIS A 91 -1.13 -9.38 -10.56
N GLY A 92 -2.14 -8.85 -11.19
CA GLY A 92 -2.15 -8.56 -12.61
C GLY A 92 -3.10 -7.41 -12.94
N VAL A 93 -2.96 -6.86 -14.13
CA VAL A 93 -3.89 -5.88 -14.68
C VAL A 93 -4.86 -6.62 -15.58
N ILE A 94 -6.15 -6.48 -15.30
CA ILE A 94 -7.24 -7.05 -16.09
C ILE A 94 -7.81 -5.94 -16.96
N THR A 95 -8.00 -6.22 -18.23
CA THR A 95 -8.81 -5.41 -19.13
C THR A 95 -9.99 -6.22 -19.64
N LEU A 96 -11.19 -5.68 -19.47
CA LEU A 96 -12.44 -6.23 -19.98
C LEU A 96 -12.95 -5.35 -21.12
N SER A 97 -13.63 -5.95 -22.10
CA SER A 97 -14.45 -5.22 -23.08
C SER A 97 -15.92 -5.55 -22.80
N ILE A 98 -16.63 -4.64 -22.13
CA ILE A 98 -18.04 -4.82 -21.76
C ILE A 98 -18.91 -4.60 -23.01
N PRO A 99 -19.71 -5.60 -23.45
CA PRO A 99 -20.39 -5.54 -24.74
C PRO A 99 -21.34 -4.35 -24.88
N HIS A 100 -22.11 -4.05 -23.84
CA HIS A 100 -23.01 -2.89 -23.79
C HIS A 100 -23.36 -2.56 -22.35
N LEU A 101 -23.32 -1.28 -21.99
CA LEU A 101 -23.74 -0.81 -20.68
C LEU A 101 -24.27 0.63 -20.80
N LYS A 102 -25.53 0.83 -20.41
CA LYS A 102 -26.16 2.16 -20.38
C LYS A 102 -25.51 3.07 -19.34
N VAL A 103 -25.63 4.38 -19.52
CA VAL A 103 -25.25 5.36 -18.49
C VAL A 103 -25.96 5.07 -17.16
N GLY A 104 -25.22 5.09 -16.05
CA GLY A 104 -25.72 4.71 -14.72
C GLY A 104 -26.00 3.20 -14.58
N GLY A 105 -25.81 2.40 -15.63
CA GLY A 105 -25.94 0.95 -15.59
C GLY A 105 -24.75 0.28 -14.90
N ARG A 106 -25.01 -0.93 -14.41
CA ARG A 106 -24.01 -1.80 -13.79
C ARG A 106 -24.17 -3.24 -14.21
N THR A 107 -23.06 -3.97 -14.28
CA THR A 107 -23.06 -5.40 -14.57
C THR A 107 -22.07 -6.12 -13.67
N THR A 108 -22.43 -7.32 -13.22
CA THR A 108 -21.51 -8.17 -12.49
C THR A 108 -20.74 -9.04 -13.48
N VAL A 109 -19.42 -8.98 -13.42
CA VAL A 109 -18.52 -9.79 -14.22
C VAL A 109 -17.87 -10.84 -13.32
N LEU A 110 -18.11 -12.10 -13.63
CA LEU A 110 -17.48 -13.24 -12.97
C LEU A 110 -16.19 -13.61 -13.71
N VAL A 111 -15.07 -13.56 -13.01
CA VAL A 111 -13.76 -14.00 -13.50
C VAL A 111 -13.50 -15.42 -13.00
N GLN A 112 -13.11 -16.28 -13.92
CA GLN A 112 -12.96 -17.72 -13.72
C GLN A 112 -11.61 -18.18 -14.24
N ARG A 113 -11.10 -19.29 -13.69
CA ARG A 113 -10.01 -20.02 -14.33
C ARG A 113 -10.56 -20.68 -15.60
N ALA A 114 -9.99 -20.34 -16.75
CA ALA A 114 -10.41 -20.90 -18.02
C ALA A 114 -10.12 -22.40 -18.12
N SER A 115 -11.00 -23.15 -18.77
CA SER A 115 -10.79 -24.57 -19.07
C SER A 115 -9.71 -24.81 -20.14
N SER A 116 -9.45 -23.80 -20.97
CA SER A 116 -8.42 -23.83 -22.01
C SER A 116 -7.82 -22.43 -22.20
N ALA A 117 -6.60 -22.36 -22.72
CA ALA A 117 -6.00 -21.08 -23.07
C ALA A 117 -6.81 -20.41 -24.22
N PRO A 118 -7.04 -19.09 -24.18
CA PRO A 118 -7.66 -18.38 -25.29
C PRO A 118 -6.76 -18.47 -26.52
N PRO A 119 -7.34 -18.42 -27.75
CA PRO A 119 -6.54 -18.38 -28.96
C PRO A 119 -5.64 -17.12 -28.95
N PRO A 120 -4.39 -17.22 -29.46
CA PRO A 120 -3.50 -16.07 -29.54
C PRO A 120 -4.08 -15.02 -30.47
N ALA A 121 -4.11 -13.78 -30.00
CA ALA A 121 -4.52 -12.62 -30.79
C ALA A 121 -3.41 -11.55 -30.77
N PRO A 122 -3.22 -10.79 -31.86
CA PRO A 122 -2.17 -9.78 -31.94
C PRO A 122 -2.41 -8.66 -30.93
N ALA A 123 -1.34 -8.21 -30.30
CA ALA A 123 -1.41 -7.05 -29.41
C ALA A 123 -1.65 -5.76 -30.20
N VAL A 124 -2.32 -4.80 -29.55
CA VAL A 124 -2.39 -3.42 -30.02
C VAL A 124 -0.97 -2.88 -30.18
N THR A 125 -0.66 -2.22 -31.29
CA THR A 125 0.67 -1.69 -31.58
C THR A 125 0.66 -0.16 -31.62
N ILE A 126 1.82 0.47 -31.56
CA ILE A 126 1.99 1.93 -31.68
C ILE A 126 1.38 2.47 -32.98
N ALA A 127 1.32 1.66 -34.05
CA ALA A 127 0.67 2.02 -35.31
C ALA A 127 -0.86 2.22 -35.17
N ALA A 128 -1.46 1.87 -34.07
CA ALA A 128 -2.86 2.16 -33.74
C ALA A 128 -3.08 3.61 -33.28
N LEU A 129 -2.03 4.32 -32.87
CA LEU A 129 -2.14 5.71 -32.44
C LEU A 129 -2.61 6.61 -33.60
N PRO A 130 -3.36 7.70 -33.33
CA PRO A 130 -3.71 8.69 -34.35
C PRO A 130 -2.47 9.21 -35.09
N ALA A 131 -2.61 9.48 -36.38
CA ALA A 131 -1.49 9.97 -37.20
C ALA A 131 -0.95 11.34 -36.72
N ASP A 132 -1.80 12.12 -36.09
CA ASP A 132 -1.52 13.44 -35.51
C ASP A 132 -1.24 13.38 -34.00
N PHE A 133 -1.14 12.17 -33.41
CA PHE A 133 -0.88 12.01 -31.98
C PHE A 133 0.37 12.77 -31.53
N ASP A 134 0.21 13.71 -30.62
CA ASP A 134 1.28 14.33 -29.86
C ASP A 134 0.76 14.98 -28.57
N ALA A 135 1.25 14.52 -27.44
CA ALA A 135 1.09 15.20 -26.16
C ALA A 135 2.33 16.06 -25.89
N VAL A 136 2.14 17.35 -25.72
CA VAL A 136 3.23 18.33 -25.55
C VAL A 136 3.10 19.01 -24.19
N VAL A 137 4.15 18.95 -23.39
CA VAL A 137 4.26 19.70 -22.12
C VAL A 137 5.18 20.89 -22.33
N THR A 138 4.70 22.07 -21.98
CA THR A 138 5.44 23.32 -21.99
C THR A 138 5.58 23.84 -20.57
N LEU A 139 6.80 24.09 -20.12
CA LEU A 139 7.13 24.73 -18.85
C LEU A 139 7.68 26.11 -19.15
N LYS A 140 6.95 27.14 -18.71
CA LYS A 140 7.28 28.55 -18.98
C LYS A 140 7.87 29.17 -17.72
N PHE A 141 9.17 29.40 -17.74
CA PHE A 141 9.90 30.16 -16.72
C PHE A 141 9.91 31.64 -17.05
N LYS A 142 10.42 32.46 -16.13
CA LYS A 142 10.55 33.90 -16.33
C LYS A 142 11.52 34.23 -17.49
N ASP A 143 12.57 33.41 -17.68
CA ASP A 143 13.70 33.64 -18.60
C ASP A 143 13.82 32.60 -19.71
N LYS A 144 13.11 31.49 -19.63
CA LYS A 144 13.20 30.40 -20.60
C LYS A 144 11.86 29.65 -20.75
N VAL A 145 11.74 28.94 -21.84
CA VAL A 145 10.64 27.98 -22.10
C VAL A 145 11.27 26.62 -22.38
N LEU A 146 10.76 25.61 -21.72
CA LEU A 146 11.17 24.22 -21.89
C LEU A 146 10.00 23.40 -22.43
N VAL A 147 10.27 22.44 -23.32
CA VAL A 147 9.26 21.63 -23.97
C VAL A 147 9.67 20.15 -23.97
N ALA A 148 8.68 19.29 -23.75
CA ALA A 148 8.79 17.84 -23.99
C ALA A 148 7.60 17.39 -24.86
N SER A 149 7.83 16.47 -25.80
CA SER A 149 6.83 15.97 -26.74
C SER A 149 6.84 14.45 -26.75
N ALA A 150 5.69 13.84 -26.49
CA ALA A 150 5.52 12.39 -26.52
C ALA A 150 5.88 11.79 -27.88
N ARG A 151 5.44 12.43 -28.99
CA ARG A 151 5.78 11.99 -30.36
C ARG A 151 7.28 11.97 -30.61
N LYS A 152 8.00 13.03 -30.21
CA LYS A 152 9.45 13.10 -30.40
C LYS A 152 10.18 12.03 -29.61
N LEU A 153 9.73 11.76 -28.38
CA LEU A 153 10.29 10.72 -27.53
C LEU A 153 9.99 9.32 -28.08
N LEU A 154 8.77 9.06 -28.57
CA LEU A 154 8.43 7.80 -29.27
C LEU A 154 9.29 7.56 -30.49
N ALA A 155 9.55 8.61 -31.31
CA ALA A 155 10.36 8.50 -32.53
C ALA A 155 11.85 8.32 -32.22
N GLY A 156 12.34 8.85 -31.12
CA GLY A 156 13.77 8.86 -30.76
C GLY A 156 14.25 7.74 -29.83
N GLY A 157 13.34 6.92 -29.29
CA GLY A 157 13.67 5.94 -28.26
C GLY A 157 12.96 4.60 -28.43
N LYS A 158 13.28 3.66 -27.52
CA LYS A 158 12.50 2.43 -27.35
C LYS A 158 11.49 2.64 -26.21
N PRO A 159 10.19 2.61 -26.48
CA PRO A 159 9.19 2.69 -25.41
C PRO A 159 9.26 1.43 -24.54
N GLU A 160 9.11 1.65 -23.24
CA GLU A 160 8.93 0.55 -22.29
C GLU A 160 7.46 0.12 -22.33
N THR A 161 7.21 -1.17 -22.47
CA THR A 161 5.85 -1.72 -22.53
C THR A 161 5.37 -2.07 -21.12
N TRP A 162 4.24 -1.48 -20.72
CA TRP A 162 3.60 -1.76 -19.43
C TRP A 162 2.44 -2.77 -19.57
N LEU A 163 1.55 -2.58 -20.54
CA LEU A 163 0.49 -3.52 -20.91
C LEU A 163 0.69 -3.96 -22.36
N SER A 164 0.37 -5.23 -22.66
CA SER A 164 0.52 -5.76 -24.01
C SER A 164 -0.47 -6.88 -24.32
N GLY A 165 -1.44 -6.59 -25.15
CA GLY A 165 -2.40 -7.60 -25.60
C GLY A 165 -3.44 -7.06 -26.58
N PRO A 166 -4.44 -7.88 -26.91
CA PRO A 166 -5.40 -7.55 -27.96
C PRO A 166 -6.43 -6.49 -27.59
N LEU A 167 -6.68 -6.27 -26.27
CA LEU A 167 -7.67 -5.29 -25.82
C LEU A 167 -7.03 -3.95 -25.47
N VAL A 168 -5.77 -3.97 -25.02
CA VAL A 168 -5.03 -2.77 -24.62
C VAL A 168 -3.53 -2.99 -24.72
N SER A 169 -2.81 -1.95 -25.10
CA SER A 169 -1.37 -1.85 -24.86
C SER A 169 -1.05 -0.49 -24.26
N GLU A 170 0.00 -0.46 -23.42
CA GLU A 170 0.48 0.76 -22.79
C GLU A 170 1.99 0.85 -22.90
N TRP A 171 2.45 2.01 -23.35
CA TRP A 171 3.87 2.31 -23.53
C TRP A 171 4.27 3.53 -22.74
N TRP A 172 5.48 3.48 -22.19
CA TRP A 172 6.11 4.60 -21.49
C TRP A 172 7.31 5.10 -22.25
N VAL A 173 7.36 6.40 -22.46
CA VAL A 173 8.53 7.10 -23.02
C VAL A 173 8.88 8.25 -22.13
N SER A 174 10.19 8.56 -22.07
CA SER A 174 10.67 9.57 -21.17
C SER A 174 11.89 10.29 -21.72
N GLY A 175 12.12 11.52 -21.29
CA GLY A 175 13.29 12.30 -21.68
C GLY A 175 13.32 13.70 -21.05
N PRO A 176 14.48 14.38 -21.13
CA PRO A 176 14.65 15.69 -20.56
C PRO A 176 13.80 16.73 -21.29
N PHE A 177 13.33 17.73 -20.56
CA PHE A 177 12.84 18.95 -21.16
C PHE A 177 13.94 19.65 -21.94
N ARG A 178 13.60 20.32 -23.06
CA ARG A 178 14.54 21.01 -23.93
C ARG A 178 14.11 22.44 -24.18
N ASP A 179 15.11 23.32 -24.29
CA ASP A 179 14.89 24.71 -24.70
C ASP A 179 14.66 24.84 -26.22
N LYS A 180 14.43 26.06 -26.70
CA LYS A 180 14.25 26.37 -28.13
C LYS A 180 15.43 26.01 -29.03
N ASN A 181 16.64 25.89 -28.46
CA ASN A 181 17.86 25.49 -29.18
C ASN A 181 18.11 23.98 -29.12
N GLY A 182 17.24 23.23 -28.45
CA GLY A 182 17.35 21.79 -28.28
C GLY A 182 18.23 21.36 -27.09
N ALA A 183 18.77 22.30 -26.31
CA ALA A 183 19.57 21.97 -25.13
C ALA A 183 18.68 21.36 -24.03
N ALA A 184 19.14 20.24 -23.45
CA ALA A 184 18.44 19.53 -22.40
C ALA A 184 18.56 20.27 -21.05
N ASP A 185 17.45 20.38 -20.32
CA ASP A 185 17.50 20.79 -18.92
C ASP A 185 18.10 19.62 -18.08
N PRO A 186 19.06 19.90 -17.19
CA PRO A 186 19.72 18.86 -16.42
C PRO A 186 18.87 18.24 -15.31
N HIS A 187 17.85 18.93 -14.84
CA HIS A 187 17.05 18.53 -13.69
C HIS A 187 15.65 18.07 -14.07
N LEU A 188 15.00 18.79 -15.02
CA LEU A 188 13.60 18.54 -15.34
C LEU A 188 13.44 17.51 -16.45
N TYR A 189 12.53 16.59 -16.22
CA TYR A 189 12.34 15.40 -17.02
C TYR A 189 10.84 15.12 -17.20
N ALA A 190 10.43 14.65 -18.36
CA ALA A 190 9.06 14.26 -18.62
C ALA A 190 8.96 12.75 -18.87
N GLN A 191 7.91 12.15 -18.35
CA GLN A 191 7.48 10.80 -18.73
C GLN A 191 6.07 10.89 -19.33
N PHE A 192 5.81 10.06 -20.34
CA PHE A 192 4.48 9.91 -20.95
C PHE A 192 4.08 8.43 -20.93
N GLY A 193 2.96 8.14 -20.28
CA GLY A 193 2.25 6.88 -20.37
C GLY A 193 1.17 6.97 -21.44
N ILE A 194 1.17 6.05 -22.41
CA ILE A 194 0.27 6.08 -23.55
C ILE A 194 -0.47 4.74 -23.61
N ARG A 195 -1.74 4.72 -23.17
CA ARG A 195 -2.59 3.53 -23.10
C ARG A 195 -3.61 3.56 -24.22
N SER A 196 -3.46 2.66 -25.22
CA SER A 196 -4.32 2.57 -26.38
C SER A 196 -5.15 1.29 -26.38
N TYR A 197 -6.43 1.43 -26.60
CA TYR A 197 -7.38 0.32 -26.77
C TYR A 197 -7.56 -0.11 -28.22
N GLY A 198 -6.75 0.42 -29.14
CA GLY A 198 -6.74 0.08 -30.55
C GLY A 198 -7.07 1.27 -31.47
N ARG A 199 -7.03 1.04 -32.77
CA ARG A 199 -7.30 2.09 -33.75
C ARG A 199 -8.76 2.56 -33.70
N GLY A 200 -8.98 3.86 -33.50
CA GLY A 200 -10.32 4.45 -33.36
C GLY A 200 -11.03 4.06 -32.07
N GLN A 201 -10.29 3.52 -31.11
CA GLN A 201 -10.75 3.21 -29.77
C GLN A 201 -10.18 4.25 -28.77
N PRO A 202 -10.68 4.33 -27.53
CA PRO A 202 -10.19 5.28 -26.55
C PRO A 202 -8.66 5.24 -26.37
N LEU A 203 -8.09 6.40 -26.09
CA LEU A 203 -6.66 6.57 -25.83
C LEU A 203 -6.49 7.42 -24.59
N ARG A 204 -5.81 6.89 -23.56
CA ARG A 204 -5.47 7.61 -22.34
C ARG A 204 -3.99 8.02 -22.38
N VAL A 205 -3.73 9.26 -22.04
CA VAL A 205 -2.37 9.79 -21.91
C VAL A 205 -2.14 10.23 -20.49
N GLU A 206 -1.00 9.86 -19.94
CA GLU A 206 -0.51 10.29 -18.65
C GLU A 206 0.80 11.05 -18.85
N VAL A 207 0.93 12.17 -18.14
CA VAL A 207 2.12 13.02 -18.15
C VAL A 207 2.65 13.12 -16.73
N ASN A 208 3.94 12.78 -16.52
CA ASN A 208 4.64 13.03 -15.28
C ASN A 208 5.75 14.05 -15.54
N VAL A 209 5.84 15.06 -14.69
CA VAL A 209 6.91 16.06 -14.69
C VAL A 209 7.75 15.87 -13.43
N GLU A 210 9.01 15.57 -13.63
CA GLU A 210 9.93 15.12 -12.58
C GLU A 210 11.09 16.09 -12.36
N ASN A 211 11.44 16.32 -11.09
CA ASN A 211 12.59 17.08 -10.63
C ASN A 211 13.30 16.24 -9.55
N ASP A 212 13.67 15.00 -9.89
CA ASP A 212 13.96 13.94 -8.91
C ASP A 212 15.32 13.25 -9.07
N TRP A 213 16.20 13.73 -9.97
CA TRP A 213 17.54 13.16 -10.11
C TRP A 213 18.37 13.31 -8.83
N ALA A 214 18.72 12.20 -8.21
CA ALA A 214 19.43 12.16 -6.92
C ALA A 214 20.83 12.77 -6.98
N TYR A 215 21.56 12.55 -8.08
CA TYR A 215 22.99 12.85 -8.15
C TYR A 215 23.37 13.91 -9.21
N VAL A 216 22.40 14.61 -9.75
CA VAL A 216 22.69 15.77 -10.60
C VAL A 216 23.06 16.96 -9.72
N PRO A 217 24.24 17.60 -9.92
CA PRO A 217 24.70 18.71 -9.10
C PRO A 217 23.73 19.91 -9.12
N GLY A 218 23.62 20.62 -7.98
CA GLY A 218 22.80 21.82 -7.84
C GLY A 218 21.30 21.53 -7.88
N PRO A 219 20.78 20.54 -7.12
CA PRO A 219 19.33 20.34 -7.02
C PRO A 219 18.65 21.62 -6.53
N ARG A 220 17.52 21.98 -7.14
CA ARG A 220 16.83 23.24 -6.86
C ARG A 220 15.34 23.15 -7.07
N THR A 221 14.61 24.03 -6.40
CA THR A 221 13.20 24.26 -6.65
C THR A 221 13.01 24.93 -8.01
N ALA A 222 12.14 24.40 -8.85
CA ALA A 222 11.74 24.98 -10.12
C ALA A 222 10.46 25.80 -9.97
N PHE A 223 10.41 26.98 -10.63
CA PHE A 223 9.24 27.87 -10.64
C PHE A 223 8.82 28.13 -12.09
N TYR A 224 7.63 27.70 -12.47
CA TYR A 224 7.17 27.79 -13.84
C TYR A 224 5.63 27.73 -13.96
N ASP A 225 5.07 28.21 -15.06
CA ASP A 225 3.73 27.87 -15.50
C ASP A 225 3.80 26.62 -16.39
N ALA A 226 2.90 25.68 -16.16
CA ALA A 226 2.80 24.46 -16.95
C ALA A 226 1.59 24.49 -17.87
N GLN A 227 1.76 24.00 -19.10
CA GLN A 227 0.69 23.77 -20.05
C GLN A 227 0.88 22.39 -20.70
N ILE A 228 -0.21 21.64 -20.83
CA ILE A 228 -0.24 20.38 -21.59
C ILE A 228 -1.20 20.57 -22.75
N GLN A 229 -0.73 20.17 -23.93
CA GLN A 229 -1.52 20.19 -25.16
C GLN A 229 -1.63 18.78 -25.72
N ALA A 230 -2.84 18.44 -26.18
CA ALA A 230 -3.14 17.25 -26.97
C ALA A 230 -3.55 17.72 -28.37
N ASN A 231 -2.81 17.33 -29.39
CA ASN A 231 -3.05 17.75 -30.77
C ASN A 231 -3.28 19.27 -30.92
N GLY A 232 -2.43 20.08 -30.28
CA GLY A 232 -2.52 21.53 -30.30
C GLY A 232 -3.63 22.17 -29.44
N LYS A 233 -4.53 21.37 -28.85
CA LYS A 233 -5.55 21.85 -27.90
C LYS A 233 -5.02 21.79 -26.47
N VAL A 234 -5.23 22.85 -25.69
CA VAL A 234 -4.87 22.89 -24.27
C VAL A 234 -5.81 21.99 -23.49
N VAL A 235 -5.25 20.96 -22.82
CA VAL A 235 -5.97 20.04 -21.93
C VAL A 235 -5.69 20.34 -20.46
N TYR A 236 -4.59 21.02 -20.18
CA TYR A 236 -4.23 21.47 -18.84
C TYR A 236 -3.43 22.78 -18.90
N ALA A 237 -3.70 23.68 -17.96
CA ALA A 237 -2.90 24.86 -17.67
C ALA A 237 -2.89 25.13 -16.17
N SER A 238 -1.73 25.41 -15.59
CA SER A 238 -1.58 25.58 -14.14
C SER A 238 -2.33 26.79 -13.55
N GLY A 239 -2.67 27.79 -14.38
CA GLY A 239 -3.33 29.02 -13.95
C GLY A 239 -2.45 29.91 -13.08
N THR A 240 -1.92 29.38 -11.99
CA THR A 240 -0.90 29.97 -11.12
C THR A 240 0.38 29.20 -11.21
N GLY A 241 1.53 29.85 -11.01
CA GLY A 241 2.85 29.22 -11.11
C GLY A 241 2.99 27.98 -10.21
N ILE A 242 3.61 26.94 -10.73
CA ILE A 242 3.98 25.74 -9.99
C ILE A 242 5.33 25.98 -9.31
N LYS A 243 5.39 25.71 -8.01
CA LYS A 243 6.62 25.63 -7.24
C LYS A 243 6.94 24.15 -7.01
N GLN A 244 7.84 23.60 -7.83
CA GLN A 244 8.24 22.20 -7.75
C GLN A 244 9.59 22.08 -7.03
N PRO A 245 9.63 21.58 -5.77
CA PRO A 245 10.88 21.26 -5.08
C PRO A 245 11.71 20.22 -5.82
N SER A 246 13.01 20.16 -5.54
CA SER A 246 13.81 18.99 -5.94
C SER A 246 13.31 17.75 -5.22
N HIS A 247 13.51 16.61 -5.84
CA HIS A 247 13.06 15.29 -5.37
C HIS A 247 11.55 15.16 -5.23
N SER A 248 10.80 15.91 -6.07
CA SER A 248 9.35 15.81 -6.20
C SER A 248 8.93 15.63 -7.66
N ARG A 249 7.71 15.16 -7.84
CA ARG A 249 7.10 14.94 -9.16
C ARG A 249 5.61 15.25 -9.11
N TRP A 250 4.99 15.46 -10.27
CA TRP A 250 3.53 15.57 -10.37
C TRP A 250 3.04 14.92 -11.64
N ARG A 251 1.79 14.49 -11.64
CA ARG A 251 1.16 13.85 -12.80
C ARG A 251 -0.10 14.58 -13.23
N PHE A 252 -0.45 14.38 -14.51
CA PHE A 252 -1.74 14.75 -15.08
C PHE A 252 -2.14 13.70 -16.10
N GLY A 253 -3.32 13.09 -15.90
CA GLY A 253 -3.89 12.10 -16.83
C GLY A 253 -5.08 12.69 -17.60
N PHE A 254 -5.20 12.36 -18.89
CA PHE A 254 -6.33 12.79 -19.70
C PHE A 254 -6.65 11.75 -20.77
N TRP A 255 -7.88 11.82 -21.28
CA TRP A 255 -8.28 11.06 -22.46
C TRP A 255 -8.09 11.92 -23.70
N TRP A 256 -7.55 11.31 -24.76
CA TRP A 256 -7.24 12.00 -26.02
C TRP A 256 -8.49 12.56 -26.71
N ASP A 257 -9.53 11.74 -26.72
CA ASP A 257 -10.84 12.10 -27.26
C ASP A 257 -11.87 12.17 -26.12
N GLU A 258 -12.84 11.26 -26.11
CA GLU A 258 -13.85 11.20 -25.07
C GLU A 258 -13.40 10.32 -23.90
N PRO A 259 -13.69 10.76 -22.66
CA PRO A 259 -13.31 9.99 -21.48
C PRO A 259 -14.10 8.68 -21.40
N VAL A 260 -13.41 7.61 -21.06
CA VAL A 260 -14.03 6.36 -20.60
C VAL A 260 -14.28 6.49 -19.10
N ALA A 261 -15.54 6.48 -18.74
CA ALA A 261 -15.98 6.67 -17.35
C ALA A 261 -16.52 5.35 -16.75
N THR A 262 -15.76 4.27 -16.90
CA THR A 262 -16.04 3.01 -16.21
C THR A 262 -15.46 3.04 -14.80
N TYR A 263 -16.25 2.58 -13.84
CA TYR A 263 -15.85 2.35 -12.48
C TYR A 263 -15.98 0.87 -12.13
N VAL A 264 -14.94 0.30 -11.49
CA VAL A 264 -14.92 -1.11 -11.11
C VAL A 264 -14.93 -1.23 -9.60
N ARG A 265 -16.03 -1.75 -9.05
CA ARG A 265 -16.11 -2.12 -7.64
C ARG A 265 -15.35 -3.40 -7.40
N GLN A 266 -14.35 -3.32 -6.55
CA GLN A 266 -13.57 -4.47 -6.11
C GLN A 266 -14.40 -5.39 -5.21
N ASN A 267 -13.93 -6.63 -5.03
CA ASN A 267 -14.55 -7.59 -4.12
C ASN A 267 -13.76 -7.60 -2.80
N LEU A 268 -14.21 -6.82 -1.80
CA LEU A 268 -13.48 -6.70 -0.54
C LEU A 268 -13.26 -8.06 0.16
N PRO A 269 -14.28 -8.95 0.30
CA PRO A 269 -14.04 -10.29 0.88
C PRO A 269 -12.94 -11.08 0.16
N TYR A 270 -12.79 -10.90 -1.15
CA TYR A 270 -11.72 -11.54 -1.91
C TYR A 270 -10.34 -10.90 -1.66
N LEU A 271 -10.28 -9.55 -1.61
CA LEU A 271 -9.05 -8.82 -1.26
C LEU A 271 -8.53 -9.21 0.12
N GLU A 272 -9.42 -9.37 1.09
CA GLU A 272 -9.08 -9.82 2.45
C GLU A 272 -8.57 -11.26 2.47
N ARG A 273 -9.23 -12.18 1.73
CA ARG A 273 -8.74 -13.57 1.58
C ARG A 273 -7.37 -13.63 0.92
N ALA A 274 -7.09 -12.74 -0.04
CA ALA A 274 -5.77 -12.60 -0.67
C ALA A 274 -4.72 -12.02 0.30
N ARG A 275 -5.14 -11.54 1.48
CA ARG A 275 -4.29 -10.93 2.52
C ARG A 275 -3.57 -9.66 2.09
N ALA A 276 -3.93 -9.11 0.93
CA ALA A 276 -3.32 -7.88 0.42
C ALA A 276 -3.72 -6.64 1.24
N VAL A 277 -4.96 -6.61 1.76
CA VAL A 277 -5.48 -5.53 2.58
C VAL A 277 -5.73 -5.98 4.02
N PRO A 278 -5.83 -5.05 5.00
CA PRO A 278 -6.23 -5.38 6.36
C PRO A 278 -7.57 -6.13 6.38
N ASN A 279 -7.80 -6.95 7.40
CA ASN A 279 -9.05 -7.70 7.58
C ASN A 279 -10.06 -6.84 8.33
N TYR A 280 -10.75 -5.96 7.61
CA TYR A 280 -11.77 -5.10 8.20
C TYR A 280 -13.00 -5.88 8.68
N ASP A 281 -13.72 -5.33 9.62
CA ASP A 281 -14.99 -5.89 10.05
C ASP A 281 -16.08 -5.58 9.01
N LEU A 282 -16.42 -6.58 8.19
CA LEU A 282 -17.44 -6.46 7.14
C LEU A 282 -18.87 -6.24 7.67
N SER A 283 -19.08 -6.29 8.97
CA SER A 283 -20.39 -6.00 9.58
C SER A 283 -20.63 -4.51 9.80
N ILE A 284 -19.61 -3.67 9.56
CA ILE A 284 -19.73 -2.22 9.73
C ILE A 284 -20.59 -1.65 8.60
N ASP A 285 -21.62 -0.91 9.00
CA ASP A 285 -22.39 -0.04 8.12
C ASP A 285 -21.80 1.37 8.20
N VAL A 286 -21.03 1.76 7.17
CA VAL A 286 -20.39 3.07 7.11
C VAL A 286 -21.45 4.16 6.95
N ALA A 287 -21.42 5.15 7.82
CA ALA A 287 -22.36 6.24 7.80
C ALA A 287 -22.23 7.10 6.53
N GLY A 288 -23.37 7.45 5.92
CA GLY A 288 -23.36 8.37 4.77
C GLY A 288 -22.83 9.77 5.10
N SER A 289 -22.81 10.17 6.38
CA SER A 289 -22.13 11.37 6.89
C SER A 289 -20.63 11.31 6.71
N ALA A 290 -19.98 10.19 7.01
CA ALA A 290 -18.54 10.02 6.84
C ALA A 290 -18.09 10.21 5.38
N LEU A 291 -18.86 9.67 4.43
CA LEU A 291 -18.59 9.85 3.00
C LEU A 291 -18.82 11.30 2.52
N ARG A 292 -19.79 12.02 3.11
CA ARG A 292 -19.98 13.44 2.81
C ARG A 292 -18.85 14.29 3.39
N GLU A 293 -18.50 14.07 4.66
CA GLU A 293 -17.37 14.76 5.30
C GLU A 293 -16.08 14.57 4.54
N LEU A 294 -15.81 13.33 4.08
CA LEU A 294 -14.64 13.04 3.25
C LEU A 294 -14.67 13.86 1.95
N ALA A 295 -15.81 13.89 1.24
CA ALA A 295 -15.97 14.63 0.00
C ALA A 295 -15.81 16.15 0.21
N ASP A 296 -16.43 16.71 1.25
CA ASP A 296 -16.36 18.14 1.58
C ASP A 296 -14.93 18.55 1.95
N ARG A 297 -14.23 17.72 2.75
CA ARG A 297 -12.84 17.96 3.12
C ARG A 297 -11.91 17.91 1.90
N PHE A 298 -12.12 16.96 1.00
CA PHE A 298 -11.35 16.84 -0.23
C PHE A 298 -11.60 18.01 -1.17
N GLU A 299 -12.86 18.47 -1.31
CA GLU A 299 -13.20 19.62 -2.17
C GLU A 299 -12.52 20.90 -1.69
N ALA A 300 -12.37 21.08 -0.37
CA ALA A 300 -11.69 22.23 0.23
C ALA A 300 -10.15 22.14 0.18
N ALA A 301 -9.59 20.97 -0.16
CA ALA A 301 -8.16 20.73 -0.08
C ALA A 301 -7.38 21.28 -1.29
N PRO A 302 -6.05 21.55 -1.17
CA PRO A 302 -5.21 21.97 -2.28
C PRO A 302 -4.95 20.78 -3.23
N ARG A 303 -5.66 20.74 -4.37
CA ARG A 303 -5.65 19.63 -5.36
C ARG A 303 -4.82 19.91 -6.61
N SER A 304 -4.21 21.09 -6.73
CA SER A 304 -3.30 21.40 -7.84
C SER A 304 -1.97 20.66 -7.69
N PRO A 305 -1.17 20.48 -8.76
CA PRO A 305 0.20 20.00 -8.65
C PRO A 305 0.99 20.73 -7.56
N MET A 306 1.73 19.98 -6.77
CA MET A 306 2.43 20.42 -5.55
C MET A 306 1.50 20.76 -4.37
N GLY A 307 0.23 20.45 -4.44
CA GLY A 307 -0.68 20.40 -3.30
C GLY A 307 -0.49 19.14 -2.47
N SER A 308 -1.11 19.09 -1.29
CA SER A 308 -1.07 17.92 -0.40
C SER A 308 -2.38 17.12 -0.38
N SER A 309 -3.41 17.55 -1.12
CA SER A 309 -4.75 17.00 -0.90
C SER A 309 -5.13 17.06 0.58
N ILE A 310 -5.68 15.99 1.12
CA ILE A 310 -6.06 15.85 2.53
C ILE A 310 -4.94 15.24 3.40
N ILE A 311 -3.73 15.02 2.85
CA ILE A 311 -2.55 14.64 3.63
C ILE A 311 -2.10 15.83 4.46
N GLU A 312 -1.72 15.60 5.71
CA GLU A 312 -1.15 16.67 6.53
C GLU A 312 0.16 17.17 5.95
N LYS A 313 0.20 18.50 5.74
CA LYS A 313 1.32 19.17 5.07
C LYS A 313 2.64 18.99 5.81
N TYR A 314 2.58 19.00 7.14
CA TYR A 314 3.72 18.78 8.02
C TYR A 314 3.47 17.46 8.76
N MET A 315 3.96 16.35 8.19
CA MET A 315 3.79 15.02 8.77
C MET A 315 4.25 14.91 10.23
N PRO A 316 5.31 15.59 10.72
CA PRO A 316 5.75 15.52 12.11
C PRO A 316 4.82 16.12 13.16
N GLU A 317 3.77 16.86 12.79
CA GLU A 317 3.02 17.67 13.75
C GLU A 317 2.21 16.86 14.75
N THR A 318 1.46 15.87 14.33
CA THR A 318 0.59 15.08 15.23
C THR A 318 0.48 13.62 14.82
N GLY A 319 0.14 12.75 15.77
CA GLY A 319 0.05 11.32 15.60
C GLY A 319 -1.36 10.74 15.41
N GLY A 320 -2.42 11.45 15.73
CA GLY A 320 -3.81 10.96 15.65
C GLY A 320 -4.59 11.71 14.57
N ARG A 321 -4.58 11.21 13.34
CA ARG A 321 -5.19 11.89 12.18
C ARG A 321 -5.55 10.91 11.07
N TRP A 322 -6.34 11.35 10.09
CA TRP A 322 -6.92 10.51 9.05
C TRP A 322 -5.91 9.79 8.14
N ASP A 323 -4.71 10.30 8.02
CA ASP A 323 -3.65 9.69 7.22
C ASP A 323 -2.84 8.60 7.97
N ILE A 324 -2.99 8.50 9.29
CA ILE A 324 -2.23 7.54 10.12
C ILE A 324 -3.11 6.37 10.56
N ALA A 325 -2.99 5.26 9.84
CA ALA A 325 -3.61 3.97 10.15
C ALA A 325 -2.93 2.84 9.35
N PRO A 326 -3.34 1.58 9.51
CA PRO A 326 -2.97 0.48 8.60
C PRO A 326 -3.12 0.82 7.12
N LEU A 327 -4.25 1.38 6.74
CA LEU A 327 -4.51 2.17 5.54
C LEU A 327 -5.18 3.49 5.97
N PRO A 328 -4.95 4.61 5.28
CA PRO A 328 -5.58 5.88 5.61
C PRO A 328 -7.11 5.81 5.63
N HIS A 329 -7.73 6.70 6.40
CA HIS A 329 -9.18 6.77 6.59
C HIS A 329 -9.98 6.71 5.27
N TRP A 330 -9.58 7.50 4.26
CA TRP A 330 -10.26 7.52 2.95
C TRP A 330 -10.15 6.18 2.20
N GLN A 331 -9.06 5.44 2.38
CA GLN A 331 -8.89 4.10 1.80
C GLN A 331 -9.73 3.05 2.53
N ALA A 332 -9.86 3.15 3.85
CA ALA A 332 -10.75 2.28 4.63
C ALA A 332 -12.21 2.51 4.26
N LEU A 333 -12.64 3.79 4.14
CA LEU A 333 -13.98 4.14 3.66
C LEU A 333 -14.23 3.58 2.24
N TYR A 334 -13.26 3.73 1.34
CA TYR A 334 -13.37 3.15 -0.01
C TYR A 334 -13.55 1.63 0.02
N LEU A 335 -12.69 0.91 0.75
CA LEU A 335 -12.74 -0.55 0.80
C LEU A 335 -14.06 -1.07 1.35
N LEU A 336 -14.59 -0.46 2.42
CA LEU A 336 -15.83 -0.90 3.05
C LEU A 336 -17.08 -0.55 2.26
N THR A 337 -17.05 0.51 1.45
CA THR A 337 -18.24 0.99 0.74
C THR A 337 -18.18 0.80 -0.77
N MET A 338 -16.98 0.73 -1.33
CA MET A 338 -16.76 0.87 -2.78
C MET A 338 -17.46 2.12 -3.35
N ASP A 339 -17.52 3.21 -2.57
CA ASP A 339 -18.15 4.47 -3.00
C ASP A 339 -17.22 5.22 -3.98
N PRO A 340 -17.75 5.69 -5.13
CA PRO A 340 -16.95 6.42 -6.12
C PRO A 340 -16.27 7.68 -5.57
N ARG A 341 -16.86 8.37 -4.59
CA ARG A 341 -16.25 9.55 -3.95
C ARG A 341 -14.99 9.17 -3.19
N ALA A 342 -15.06 8.11 -2.37
CA ALA A 342 -13.91 7.61 -1.64
C ALA A 342 -12.83 7.03 -2.57
N TYR A 343 -13.24 6.46 -3.72
CA TYR A 343 -12.34 6.04 -4.78
C TYR A 343 -11.58 7.22 -5.38
N GLU A 344 -12.30 8.29 -5.75
CA GLU A 344 -11.71 9.53 -6.29
C GLU A 344 -10.68 10.12 -5.30
N VAL A 345 -11.08 10.26 -4.03
CA VAL A 345 -10.18 10.77 -2.98
C VAL A 345 -8.95 9.88 -2.82
N THR A 346 -9.13 8.57 -2.88
CA THR A 346 -8.03 7.60 -2.78
C THR A 346 -6.99 7.81 -3.88
N LEU A 347 -7.42 7.94 -5.13
CA LEU A 347 -6.50 8.12 -6.26
C LEU A 347 -5.89 9.52 -6.30
N ALA A 348 -6.72 10.56 -6.19
CA ALA A 348 -6.25 11.94 -6.27
C ALA A 348 -5.31 12.32 -5.10
N THR A 349 -5.52 11.75 -3.91
CA THR A 349 -4.61 11.96 -2.78
C THR A 349 -3.27 11.25 -3.00
N ALA A 350 -3.28 10.04 -3.57
CA ALA A 350 -2.06 9.34 -3.96
C ALA A 350 -1.29 10.08 -5.07
N ASP A 351 -1.98 10.66 -6.07
CA ASP A 351 -1.36 11.50 -7.09
C ASP A 351 -0.55 12.65 -6.47
N LEU A 352 -1.06 13.23 -5.37
CA LEU A 352 -0.44 14.36 -4.69
C LEU A 352 0.59 13.96 -3.62
N GLY A 353 0.67 12.68 -3.26
CA GLY A 353 1.79 12.11 -2.50
C GLY A 353 3.14 12.37 -3.16
N ALA A 354 3.17 12.43 -4.48
CA ALA A 354 4.33 12.77 -5.30
C ALA A 354 4.86 14.20 -5.11
N SER A 355 4.09 15.08 -4.48
CA SER A 355 4.51 16.45 -4.15
C SER A 355 5.55 16.53 -3.04
N PHE A 356 5.68 15.49 -2.21
CA PHE A 356 6.69 15.43 -1.16
C PHE A 356 8.08 15.13 -1.73
N SER A 357 9.14 15.72 -1.14
CA SER A 357 10.52 15.53 -1.57
C SER A 357 11.09 14.17 -1.09
N SER A 358 10.46 13.09 -1.49
CA SER A 358 10.85 11.69 -1.18
C SER A 358 11.39 10.91 -2.39
N HIS A 359 11.51 11.55 -3.56
CA HIS A 359 11.80 10.91 -4.83
C HIS A 359 13.27 11.07 -5.23
N TYR A 360 14.06 10.03 -5.09
CA TYR A 360 15.48 10.01 -5.45
C TYR A 360 15.69 9.03 -6.58
N ARG A 361 15.72 9.53 -7.83
CA ARG A 361 15.87 8.72 -9.04
C ARG A 361 17.32 8.64 -9.47
N ASN A 362 17.75 7.45 -9.85
CA ASN A 362 19.09 7.19 -10.39
C ASN A 362 19.11 7.46 -11.90
N LEU A 363 19.94 8.41 -12.33
CA LEU A 363 20.07 8.80 -13.73
C LEU A 363 20.54 7.64 -14.65
N LYS A 364 21.26 6.63 -14.12
CA LYS A 364 21.82 5.54 -14.93
C LYS A 364 20.78 4.51 -15.38
N ASN A 365 19.79 4.24 -14.55
CA ASN A 365 18.81 3.18 -14.81
C ASN A 365 17.36 3.64 -14.65
N HIS A 366 17.12 4.91 -14.33
CA HIS A 366 15.82 5.54 -14.14
C HIS A 366 14.94 4.89 -13.04
N GLN A 367 15.55 4.13 -12.14
CA GLN A 367 14.89 3.53 -10.98
C GLN A 367 15.12 4.38 -9.71
N PRO A 368 14.36 4.19 -8.65
CA PRO A 368 14.72 4.74 -7.34
C PRO A 368 16.17 4.37 -6.97
N VAL A 369 16.86 5.28 -6.28
CA VAL A 369 18.18 5.00 -5.72
C VAL A 369 18.01 3.93 -4.64
N THR A 370 18.79 2.86 -4.73
CA THR A 370 18.75 1.75 -3.78
C THR A 370 20.00 1.71 -2.91
N LEU A 371 19.82 1.24 -1.68
CA LEU A 371 20.96 1.03 -0.76
C LEU A 371 21.91 -0.09 -1.21
N ASP A 372 21.46 -1.00 -2.08
CA ASP A 372 22.35 -2.00 -2.70
C ASP A 372 23.37 -1.35 -3.64
N ALA A 373 22.92 -0.38 -4.44
CA ALA A 373 23.78 0.34 -5.38
C ALA A 373 24.62 1.44 -4.70
N TYR A 374 24.07 2.06 -3.65
CA TYR A 374 24.64 3.18 -2.93
C TYR A 374 24.54 2.99 -1.42
N PRO A 375 25.36 2.11 -0.81
CA PRO A 375 25.20 1.73 0.60
C PRO A 375 25.33 2.88 1.61
N LYS A 376 26.01 3.97 1.21
CA LYS A 376 26.19 5.18 2.03
C LYS A 376 25.21 6.29 1.70
N PHE A 377 24.32 6.12 0.72
CA PHE A 377 23.27 7.09 0.41
C PHE A 377 22.44 7.42 1.64
N SER A 378 22.19 8.70 1.88
CA SER A 378 21.32 9.14 2.98
C SER A 378 20.61 10.44 2.61
N THR A 379 19.35 10.55 3.02
CA THR A 379 18.57 11.80 2.96
C THR A 379 18.79 12.68 4.19
N HIS A 380 19.58 12.23 5.17
CA HIS A 380 19.89 12.99 6.37
C HIS A 380 20.72 14.23 6.04
N SER A 381 20.21 15.42 6.38
CA SER A 381 20.79 16.72 5.99
C SER A 381 22.27 16.89 6.37
N ASN A 382 22.69 16.30 7.49
CA ASN A 382 24.10 16.37 7.95
C ASN A 382 25.09 15.63 7.07
N LEU A 383 24.64 14.75 6.15
CA LEU A 383 25.49 13.96 5.27
C LEU A 383 25.53 14.49 3.85
N VAL A 384 24.60 15.36 3.46
CA VAL A 384 24.55 15.96 2.13
C VAL A 384 25.87 16.66 1.79
N GLY A 385 26.43 16.36 0.63
CA GLY A 385 27.72 16.91 0.15
C GLY A 385 28.97 16.40 0.85
N ARG A 386 28.87 15.41 1.75
CA ARG A 386 30.00 15.01 2.62
C ARG A 386 30.70 13.68 2.25
N GLY A 387 30.62 13.24 1.03
CA GLY A 387 31.39 12.07 0.60
C GLY A 387 30.76 11.27 -0.54
N PRO A 388 31.36 10.13 -0.88
CA PRO A 388 30.84 9.28 -1.94
C PRO A 388 29.44 8.74 -1.57
N ASP A 389 28.61 8.57 -2.58
CA ASP A 389 27.18 8.15 -2.48
C ASP A 389 26.27 9.17 -1.77
N GLN A 390 26.79 10.32 -1.30
CA GLN A 390 25.95 11.35 -0.67
C GLN A 390 25.35 12.28 -1.72
N LEU A 391 24.16 12.80 -1.39
CA LEU A 391 23.47 13.77 -2.25
C LEU A 391 24.34 15.02 -2.46
N PRO A 392 24.31 15.62 -3.66
CA PRO A 392 24.99 16.88 -3.92
C PRO A 392 24.36 18.02 -3.10
N LEU A 393 25.16 19.03 -2.79
CA LEU A 393 24.64 20.26 -2.15
C LEU A 393 23.64 20.93 -3.09
N PRO A 394 22.51 21.45 -2.55
CA PRO A 394 21.61 22.28 -3.33
C PRO A 394 22.27 23.60 -3.73
N ASP A 395 21.81 24.19 -4.83
CA ASP A 395 22.18 25.54 -5.21
C ASP A 395 21.82 26.55 -4.11
N ALA A 396 22.62 27.58 -3.94
CA ALA A 396 22.39 28.61 -2.94
C ALA A 396 20.98 29.22 -3.09
N GLY A 397 20.16 29.12 -2.03
CA GLY A 397 18.75 29.55 -2.02
C GLY A 397 17.78 28.62 -2.73
N GLY A 398 18.23 27.45 -3.18
CA GLY A 398 17.51 26.57 -4.09
C GLY A 398 16.57 25.54 -3.47
N TYR A 399 16.68 25.25 -2.18
CA TYR A 399 15.87 24.19 -1.57
C TYR A 399 14.85 24.74 -0.57
N THR A 400 13.59 24.68 -0.92
CA THR A 400 12.48 24.87 0.03
C THR A 400 11.39 23.86 -0.31
N ASP A 401 11.22 22.88 0.57
CA ASP A 401 10.09 21.96 0.51
C ASP A 401 8.97 22.49 1.43
N PRO A 402 7.81 22.86 0.89
CA PRO A 402 6.67 23.24 1.70
C PRO A 402 5.97 22.07 2.37
N LEU A 403 6.32 20.84 1.96
CA LEU A 403 5.78 19.57 2.44
C LEU A 403 6.89 18.79 3.10
N THR A 404 6.68 18.32 4.32
CA THR A 404 7.73 17.65 5.12
C THR A 404 7.41 16.16 5.24
N PRO A 405 8.10 15.27 4.50
CA PRO A 405 7.95 13.84 4.68
C PRO A 405 8.53 13.38 6.02
N ASP A 406 7.88 12.41 6.67
CA ASP A 406 8.34 11.82 7.93
C ASP A 406 7.88 10.36 8.04
N ALA A 407 8.82 9.46 8.27
CA ALA A 407 8.55 8.02 8.37
C ALA A 407 7.62 7.66 9.55
N ALA A 408 7.63 8.45 10.64
CA ALA A 408 6.77 8.20 11.79
C ALA A 408 5.28 8.52 11.52
N HIS A 409 5.01 9.34 10.50
CA HIS A 409 3.66 9.79 10.14
C HIS A 409 3.33 9.51 8.67
N GLU A 410 4.02 8.56 8.05
CA GLU A 410 3.80 8.20 6.65
C GLU A 410 2.50 7.43 6.45
N PRO A 411 1.56 7.94 5.62
CA PRO A 411 0.40 7.19 5.18
C PRO A 411 0.78 6.11 4.15
N ALA A 412 -0.04 5.05 4.04
CA ALA A 412 0.07 4.07 2.97
C ALA A 412 -0.62 4.62 1.71
N LEU A 413 0.02 5.57 1.00
CA LEU A 413 -0.64 6.32 -0.07
C LEU A 413 -0.92 5.46 -1.31
N ASP A 414 0.07 4.72 -1.80
CA ASP A 414 0.15 4.27 -3.19
C ASP A 414 -0.12 2.77 -3.38
N PHE A 415 -0.03 1.99 -2.30
CA PHE A 415 -0.22 0.54 -2.38
C PHE A 415 -1.63 0.16 -2.86
N LEU A 416 -2.67 0.69 -2.22
CA LEU A 416 -4.05 0.41 -2.62
C LEU A 416 -4.38 0.96 -4.01
N PRO A 417 -4.02 2.22 -4.36
CA PRO A 417 -4.15 2.72 -5.72
C PRO A 417 -3.51 1.81 -6.77
N TYR A 418 -2.27 1.36 -6.58
CA TYR A 418 -1.65 0.42 -7.51
C TYR A 418 -2.39 -0.93 -7.56
N LEU A 419 -2.77 -1.46 -6.41
CA LEU A 419 -3.44 -2.76 -6.30
C LEU A 419 -4.74 -2.79 -7.12
N ILE A 420 -5.52 -1.69 -7.11
CA ILE A 420 -6.85 -1.63 -7.75
C ILE A 420 -6.83 -1.05 -9.17
N THR A 421 -5.80 -0.30 -9.56
CA THR A 421 -5.69 0.29 -10.91
C THR A 421 -4.68 -0.42 -11.79
N GLY A 422 -3.58 -0.88 -11.22
CA GLY A 422 -2.42 -1.37 -11.94
C GLY A 422 -1.64 -0.27 -12.67
N ASP A 423 -1.89 1.01 -12.38
CA ASP A 423 -1.19 2.15 -12.99
C ASP A 423 0.26 2.22 -12.50
N ARG A 424 1.21 2.31 -13.43
CA ARG A 424 2.65 2.30 -13.15
C ARG A 424 3.08 3.41 -12.19
N PHE A 425 2.44 4.58 -12.26
CA PHE A 425 2.76 5.72 -11.42
C PHE A 425 2.72 5.36 -9.93
N TYR A 426 1.63 4.75 -9.45
CA TYR A 426 1.49 4.36 -8.04
C TYR A 426 2.49 3.30 -7.61
N LEU A 427 2.92 2.41 -8.52
CA LEU A 427 3.99 1.48 -8.21
C LEU A 427 5.31 2.20 -7.97
N GLU A 428 5.67 3.17 -8.82
CA GLU A 428 6.90 3.96 -8.66
C GLU A 428 6.85 4.78 -7.37
N GLU A 429 5.69 5.42 -7.06
CA GLU A 429 5.50 6.14 -5.80
C GLU A 429 5.76 5.24 -4.59
N LEU A 430 5.13 4.07 -4.54
CA LEU A 430 5.34 3.09 -3.48
C LEU A 430 6.80 2.68 -3.33
N GLN A 431 7.52 2.51 -4.46
CA GLN A 431 8.93 2.15 -4.46
C GLN A 431 9.82 3.30 -3.97
N PHE A 432 9.52 4.55 -4.33
CA PHE A 432 10.21 5.73 -3.83
C PHE A 432 10.06 5.87 -2.32
N TRP A 433 8.84 5.77 -1.81
CA TRP A 433 8.59 5.85 -0.37
C TRP A 433 9.28 4.72 0.40
N ALA A 434 9.28 3.48 -0.13
CA ALA A 434 9.96 2.35 0.50
C ALA A 434 11.47 2.59 0.63
N GLU A 435 12.14 3.05 -0.42
CA GLU A 435 13.59 3.33 -0.38
C GLU A 435 13.90 4.61 0.43
N TRP A 436 13.04 5.63 0.39
CA TRP A 436 13.18 6.84 1.18
C TRP A 436 13.18 6.55 2.68
N ASN A 437 12.25 5.75 3.16
CA ASN A 437 12.16 5.33 4.56
C ASN A 437 13.44 4.67 5.07
N LEU A 438 14.10 3.88 4.24
CA LEU A 438 15.33 3.20 4.60
C LEU A 438 16.54 4.12 4.59
N SER A 439 16.47 5.25 3.85
CA SER A 439 17.58 6.17 3.65
C SER A 439 17.63 7.33 4.65
N GLY A 440 16.60 7.51 5.49
CA GLY A 440 16.45 8.64 6.40
C GLY A 440 17.47 8.67 7.55
N THR A 441 18.18 7.58 7.83
CA THR A 441 19.13 7.46 8.94
C THR A 441 20.58 7.40 8.48
N ASP A 442 21.52 7.54 9.44
CA ASP A 442 22.95 7.35 9.18
C ASP A 442 23.21 5.93 8.66
N PRO A 443 24.01 5.76 7.60
CA PRO A 443 24.35 4.47 7.01
C PRO A 443 24.87 3.41 8.00
N ILE A 444 25.64 3.82 9.01
CA ILE A 444 26.17 2.90 10.02
C ILE A 444 25.03 2.31 10.86
N TYR A 445 24.06 3.12 11.26
CA TYR A 445 22.95 2.70 12.10
C TYR A 445 22.04 1.70 11.43
N ARG A 446 21.79 1.85 10.13
CA ARG A 446 20.96 0.93 9.35
C ARG A 446 21.70 -0.27 8.76
N ASN A 447 22.97 -0.47 9.13
CA ASN A 447 23.84 -1.48 8.55
C ASN A 447 23.96 -1.37 7.00
N PHE A 448 24.20 -0.16 6.51
CA PHE A 448 24.40 0.18 5.09
C PHE A 448 23.27 -0.33 4.19
N ALA A 449 23.53 -1.34 3.35
CA ALA A 449 22.60 -1.88 2.38
C ALA A 449 21.44 -2.72 2.97
N ASP A 450 21.55 -3.15 4.22
CA ASP A 450 20.49 -3.88 4.88
C ASP A 450 19.26 -2.99 5.17
N GLY A 451 19.46 -1.66 5.26
CA GLY A 451 18.38 -0.72 5.45
C GLY A 451 17.59 -0.94 6.73
N LEU A 452 18.28 -1.25 7.85
CA LEU A 452 17.61 -1.53 9.13
C LEU A 452 16.96 -0.27 9.70
N VAL A 453 15.66 -0.36 10.00
CA VAL A 453 14.86 0.76 10.55
C VAL A 453 14.91 0.88 12.08
N LYS A 454 15.71 0.08 12.73
CA LYS A 454 15.80 -0.13 14.19
C LYS A 454 16.10 1.11 15.03
N PHE A 455 16.54 2.22 14.45
CA PHE A 455 16.93 3.44 15.16
C PHE A 455 15.85 4.51 15.18
N ASP A 456 14.81 4.34 14.39
CA ASP A 456 13.68 5.26 14.40
C ASP A 456 12.75 5.02 15.59
N GLN A 457 11.80 5.93 15.80
CA GLN A 457 10.67 5.70 16.69
C GLN A 457 9.96 4.41 16.30
N VAL A 458 9.40 3.68 17.27
CA VAL A 458 8.77 2.38 16.99
C VAL A 458 7.61 2.49 15.97
N ARG A 459 6.85 3.59 15.96
CA ARG A 459 5.84 3.83 14.91
C ARG A 459 6.47 4.05 13.53
N ALA A 460 7.61 4.74 13.43
CA ALA A 460 8.33 4.89 12.17
C ALA A 460 8.85 3.54 11.66
N GLN A 461 9.37 2.70 12.57
CA GLN A 461 9.74 1.32 12.25
C GLN A 461 8.54 0.53 11.72
N ALA A 462 7.36 0.69 12.34
CA ALA A 462 6.12 0.03 11.93
C ALA A 462 5.70 0.41 10.51
N TRP A 463 5.63 1.71 10.23
CA TRP A 463 5.17 2.21 8.92
C TRP A 463 6.19 1.97 7.83
N SER A 464 7.48 2.15 8.10
CA SER A 464 8.53 1.81 7.13
C SER A 464 8.52 0.33 6.76
N LEU A 465 8.33 -0.57 7.73
CA LEU A 465 8.22 -2.02 7.47
C LEU A 465 6.96 -2.38 6.70
N ARG A 466 5.81 -1.74 6.99
CA ARG A 466 4.57 -1.89 6.21
C ARG A 466 4.80 -1.51 4.75
N THR A 467 5.34 -0.32 4.50
CA THR A 467 5.56 0.21 3.15
C THR A 467 6.59 -0.63 2.38
N LEU A 468 7.68 -1.03 3.03
CA LEU A 468 8.67 -1.95 2.44
C LEU A 468 8.06 -3.31 2.07
N ALA A 469 7.21 -3.86 2.95
CA ALA A 469 6.54 -5.14 2.69
C ALA A 469 5.52 -5.03 1.54
N GLN A 470 4.76 -3.94 1.49
CA GLN A 470 3.83 -3.65 0.40
C GLN A 470 4.57 -3.54 -0.94
N ALA A 471 5.67 -2.77 -0.98
CA ALA A 471 6.51 -2.64 -2.17
C ALA A 471 7.12 -3.98 -2.61
N ALA A 472 7.68 -4.75 -1.68
CA ALA A 472 8.24 -6.08 -1.97
C ALA A 472 7.18 -7.06 -2.48
N TYR A 473 5.98 -7.02 -1.90
CA TYR A 473 4.85 -7.90 -2.25
C TYR A 473 4.36 -7.65 -3.67
N ILE A 474 4.15 -6.36 -4.05
CA ILE A 474 3.40 -6.02 -5.26
C ILE A 474 4.29 -5.68 -6.47
N THR A 475 5.58 -5.38 -6.26
CA THR A 475 6.52 -5.09 -7.35
C THR A 475 6.54 -6.24 -8.35
N PRO A 476 6.43 -5.99 -9.67
CA PRO A 476 6.44 -7.01 -10.71
C PRO A 476 7.69 -7.90 -10.66
N ASP A 477 7.54 -9.18 -11.03
CA ASP A 477 8.62 -10.16 -10.95
C ASP A 477 9.82 -9.84 -11.87
N ASN A 478 9.58 -9.14 -12.97
CA ASN A 478 10.62 -8.68 -13.90
C ASN A 478 11.27 -7.36 -13.49
N ASN A 479 10.77 -6.68 -12.47
CA ASN A 479 11.36 -5.43 -11.98
C ASN A 479 12.58 -5.73 -11.09
N PRO A 480 13.76 -5.17 -11.39
CA PRO A 480 14.99 -5.45 -10.63
C PRO A 480 14.91 -5.04 -9.15
N LEU A 481 14.08 -4.04 -8.78
CA LEU A 481 13.89 -3.61 -7.40
C LEU A 481 13.30 -4.70 -6.51
N LYS A 482 12.51 -5.64 -7.05
CA LYS A 482 11.87 -6.68 -6.24
C LYS A 482 12.86 -7.45 -5.37
N LYS A 483 14.03 -7.80 -5.93
CA LYS A 483 15.06 -8.55 -5.19
C LYS A 483 15.66 -7.71 -4.06
N THR A 484 15.90 -6.44 -4.30
CA THR A 484 16.43 -5.49 -3.31
C THR A 484 15.44 -5.31 -2.15
N LEU A 485 14.19 -5.00 -2.45
CA LEU A 485 13.13 -4.82 -1.46
C LEU A 485 12.92 -6.08 -0.59
N LEU A 486 12.88 -7.25 -1.21
CA LEU A 486 12.78 -8.54 -0.49
C LEU A 486 14.01 -8.82 0.40
N LYS A 487 15.22 -8.48 -0.06
CA LYS A 487 16.45 -8.60 0.73
C LYS A 487 16.40 -7.71 1.96
N GLN A 488 16.04 -6.44 1.79
CA GLN A 488 15.94 -5.47 2.88
C GLN A 488 14.86 -5.85 3.90
N LEU A 489 13.69 -6.31 3.44
CA LEU A 489 12.63 -6.81 4.32
C LEU A 489 13.11 -8.02 5.13
N LYS A 490 13.78 -8.99 4.49
CA LYS A 490 14.36 -10.16 5.17
C LYS A 490 15.42 -9.77 6.19
N ALA A 491 16.30 -8.81 5.86
CA ALA A 491 17.34 -8.31 6.76
C ALA A 491 16.73 -7.69 8.02
N ASN A 492 15.69 -6.87 7.86
CA ASN A 492 14.97 -6.27 8.98
C ASN A 492 14.31 -7.33 9.87
N ILE A 493 13.51 -8.24 9.32
CA ILE A 493 12.85 -9.29 10.11
C ILE A 493 13.89 -10.18 10.83
N ALA A 494 14.97 -10.55 10.14
CA ALA A 494 16.04 -11.34 10.74
C ALA A 494 16.73 -10.61 11.90
N TRP A 495 16.93 -9.29 11.77
CA TRP A 495 17.52 -8.50 12.83
C TRP A 495 16.62 -8.47 14.09
N TYR A 496 15.30 -8.22 13.92
CA TYR A 496 14.36 -8.23 15.04
C TYR A 496 14.23 -9.62 15.69
N ASP A 497 14.18 -10.67 14.87
CA ASP A 497 14.14 -12.05 15.34
C ASP A 497 15.35 -12.37 16.22
N ASN A 498 16.55 -12.06 15.75
CA ASN A 498 17.80 -12.36 16.46
C ASN A 498 17.97 -11.49 17.71
N THR A 499 17.53 -10.23 17.64
CA THR A 499 17.68 -9.28 18.77
C THR A 499 16.67 -9.55 19.87
N TYR A 500 15.45 -9.95 19.51
CA TYR A 500 14.34 -10.05 20.46
C TYR A 500 13.73 -11.45 20.57
N ALA A 501 13.14 -11.98 19.49
CA ALA A 501 12.34 -13.20 19.57
C ALA A 501 13.16 -14.45 19.92
N LYS A 502 14.39 -14.53 19.42
CA LYS A 502 15.32 -15.66 19.60
C LYS A 502 16.44 -15.34 20.60
N SER A 503 16.47 -14.16 21.16
CA SER A 503 17.52 -13.75 22.08
C SER A 503 17.28 -14.32 23.47
N PRO A 504 18.31 -14.92 24.10
CA PRO A 504 18.23 -15.35 25.52
C PRO A 504 18.01 -14.19 26.49
N SER A 505 18.37 -12.97 26.11
CA SER A 505 18.21 -11.75 26.89
C SER A 505 16.94 -10.95 26.52
N ALA A 506 15.99 -11.58 25.82
CA ALA A 506 14.71 -10.95 25.49
C ALA A 506 13.99 -10.51 26.77
N ASN A 507 13.49 -9.26 26.78
CA ASN A 507 12.83 -8.73 27.96
C ASN A 507 11.48 -9.40 28.23
N ALA A 508 11.11 -9.48 29.50
CA ALA A 508 9.88 -10.15 29.94
C ALA A 508 8.59 -9.40 29.55
N LEU A 509 8.69 -8.13 29.21
CA LEU A 509 7.55 -7.31 28.76
C LEU A 509 7.28 -7.42 27.27
N HIS A 510 8.22 -7.95 26.49
CA HIS A 510 8.13 -8.05 25.03
C HIS A 510 7.99 -6.69 24.33
N VAL A 511 8.66 -5.66 24.85
CA VAL A 511 8.70 -4.31 24.30
C VAL A 511 10.00 -4.04 23.55
N ILE A 512 9.99 -3.07 22.63
CA ILE A 512 11.20 -2.55 21.99
C ILE A 512 11.72 -1.39 22.84
N PRO A 513 12.86 -1.55 23.57
CA PRO A 513 13.28 -0.61 24.62
C PRO A 513 13.64 0.79 24.14
N GLN A 514 13.95 0.94 22.84
CA GLN A 514 14.31 2.22 22.24
C GLN A 514 13.15 3.21 22.24
N ASP A 515 11.93 2.72 22.42
CA ASP A 515 10.71 3.53 22.44
C ASP A 515 10.39 4.11 23.84
N ALA A 516 11.34 4.16 24.74
CA ALA A 516 11.13 4.76 26.07
C ALA A 516 11.71 6.18 26.19
N PRO A 517 11.43 7.14 25.27
CA PRO A 517 11.91 8.50 25.40
C PRO A 517 11.04 9.34 26.33
N TYR A 518 9.89 8.81 26.73
CA TYR A 518 8.91 9.51 27.57
C TYR A 518 9.30 9.50 29.05
N ASP A 519 8.84 10.48 29.79
CA ASP A 519 9.07 10.64 31.22
C ASP A 519 10.56 10.49 31.61
N GLY A 520 11.45 11.18 30.91
CA GLY A 520 12.88 11.12 31.16
C GLY A 520 13.52 9.75 30.91
N GLY A 521 12.97 8.98 29.97
CA GLY A 521 13.50 7.68 29.60
C GLY A 521 12.96 6.50 30.41
N THR A 522 11.89 6.69 31.16
CA THR A 522 11.28 5.63 31.98
C THR A 522 10.04 5.01 31.38
N ALA A 523 9.36 5.72 30.45
CA ALA A 523 8.10 5.32 29.87
C ALA A 523 8.19 5.12 28.34
N MET A 524 7.29 4.33 27.83
CA MET A 524 7.08 4.07 26.40
C MET A 524 5.64 4.35 25.99
N ALA A 525 5.40 4.50 24.70
CA ALA A 525 4.09 4.66 24.11
C ALA A 525 3.54 3.30 23.62
N PRO A 526 2.57 2.68 24.32
CA PRO A 526 2.06 1.36 23.95
C PRO A 526 1.37 1.34 22.56
N TRP A 527 0.79 2.46 22.14
CA TRP A 527 0.16 2.59 20.82
C TRP A 527 1.15 2.49 19.66
N GLN A 528 2.39 2.99 19.81
CA GLN A 528 3.44 2.77 18.80
C GLN A 528 3.80 1.29 18.66
N ASP A 529 3.86 0.61 19.80
CA ASP A 529 4.13 -0.82 19.89
C ASP A 529 2.99 -1.64 19.28
N ASP A 530 1.74 -1.17 19.39
CA ASP A 530 0.57 -1.77 18.73
C ASP A 530 0.66 -1.64 17.21
N PHE A 531 1.07 -0.49 16.67
CA PHE A 531 1.33 -0.32 15.24
C PHE A 531 2.39 -1.29 14.74
N PHE A 532 3.48 -1.43 15.48
CA PHE A 532 4.53 -2.38 15.13
C PHE A 532 4.02 -3.83 15.15
N THR A 533 3.26 -4.21 16.18
CA THR A 533 2.68 -5.56 16.30
C THR A 533 1.76 -5.86 15.10
N TRP A 534 0.90 -4.91 14.72
CA TRP A 534 0.05 -5.06 13.55
C TRP A 534 0.89 -5.18 12.26
N SER A 535 1.89 -4.33 12.06
CA SER A 535 2.74 -4.36 10.86
C SER A 535 3.45 -5.72 10.70
N ILE A 536 3.94 -6.32 11.80
CA ILE A 536 4.54 -7.65 11.75
C ILE A 536 3.49 -8.72 11.41
N GLY A 537 2.28 -8.63 11.96
CA GLY A 537 1.16 -9.51 11.59
C GLY A 537 0.78 -9.40 10.12
N TYR A 538 0.77 -8.17 9.58
CA TYR A 538 0.51 -7.91 8.17
C TYR A 538 1.61 -8.52 7.27
N ILE A 539 2.89 -8.30 7.61
CA ILE A 539 4.04 -8.90 6.88
C ILE A 539 3.93 -10.43 6.87
N GLN A 540 3.63 -11.04 8.03
CA GLN A 540 3.40 -12.49 8.11
C GLN A 540 2.25 -12.93 7.20
N GLY A 541 1.19 -12.14 7.14
CA GLY A 541 0.02 -12.39 6.29
C GLY A 541 0.34 -12.36 4.80
N LEU A 542 1.19 -11.44 4.34
CA LEU A 542 1.62 -11.34 2.94
C LEU A 542 2.42 -12.57 2.47
N GLY A 543 3.15 -13.23 3.36
CA GLY A 543 3.75 -14.54 3.14
C GLY A 543 5.04 -14.57 2.32
N ASP A 544 5.72 -13.43 2.11
CA ASP A 544 7.02 -13.36 1.44
C ASP A 544 8.21 -13.61 2.39
N VAL A 545 7.99 -13.32 3.67
CA VAL A 545 8.98 -13.50 4.75
C VAL A 545 8.28 -14.12 5.95
N ASP A 546 8.92 -15.10 6.58
CA ASP A 546 8.43 -15.66 7.84
C ASP A 546 8.76 -14.73 9.02
N ALA A 547 7.74 -14.05 9.53
CA ALA A 547 7.80 -13.18 10.71
C ALA A 547 7.10 -13.80 11.94
N SER A 548 6.75 -15.10 11.88
CA SER A 548 5.93 -15.78 12.89
C SER A 548 6.54 -15.78 14.29
N ALA A 549 7.87 -15.92 14.38
CA ALA A 549 8.57 -15.92 15.68
C ALA A 549 8.52 -14.50 16.31
N LEU A 550 8.76 -13.47 15.51
CA LEU A 550 8.69 -12.08 15.96
C LEU A 550 7.25 -11.71 16.36
N LEU A 551 6.25 -12.09 15.57
CA LEU A 551 4.83 -11.85 15.88
C LEU A 551 4.43 -12.51 17.22
N ARG A 552 4.79 -13.78 17.40
CA ARG A 552 4.51 -14.49 18.67
C ARG A 552 5.21 -13.86 19.88
N TRP A 553 6.41 -13.31 19.68
CA TRP A 553 7.11 -12.57 20.75
C TRP A 553 6.43 -11.24 21.02
N LYS A 554 6.23 -10.42 19.97
CA LYS A 554 5.76 -9.05 20.09
C LYS A 554 4.30 -8.93 20.55
N GLY A 555 3.43 -9.80 20.06
CA GLY A 555 2.01 -9.84 20.42
C GLY A 555 1.75 -10.08 21.90
N LYS A 556 2.72 -10.66 22.63
CA LYS A 556 2.59 -10.86 24.08
C LYS A 556 2.49 -9.55 24.87
N PHE A 557 3.00 -8.44 24.36
CA PHE A 557 2.83 -7.14 25.05
C PHE A 557 1.39 -6.64 24.98
N ALA A 558 0.74 -6.69 23.83
CA ALA A 558 -0.67 -6.33 23.70
C ALA A 558 -1.56 -7.28 24.52
N VAL A 559 -1.31 -8.60 24.42
CA VAL A 559 -2.04 -9.62 25.21
C VAL A 559 -1.84 -9.42 26.70
N GLY A 560 -0.60 -9.15 27.15
CA GLY A 560 -0.27 -8.96 28.57
C GLY A 560 -0.94 -7.74 29.19
N ARG A 561 -1.08 -6.66 28.47
CA ARG A 561 -1.83 -5.47 28.92
C ARG A 561 -3.33 -5.76 29.15
N MET A 562 -3.87 -6.81 28.54
CA MET A 562 -5.24 -7.24 28.75
C MET A 562 -5.39 -8.31 29.85
N THR A 563 -4.44 -9.24 29.95
CA THR A 563 -4.68 -10.48 30.70
C THR A 563 -3.58 -10.87 31.69
N ALA A 564 -2.46 -10.13 31.75
CA ALA A 564 -1.38 -10.48 32.65
C ALA A 564 -1.78 -10.25 34.13
N PRO A 565 -1.42 -11.18 35.06
CA PRO A 565 -1.68 -11.00 36.45
C PRO A 565 -1.11 -9.68 36.99
N GLY A 566 -1.93 -8.93 37.74
CA GLY A 566 -1.54 -7.67 38.36
C GLY A 566 -1.53 -6.45 37.43
N PHE A 567 -1.89 -6.59 36.14
CA PHE A 567 -2.11 -5.45 35.23
C PHE A 567 -3.62 -5.23 35.04
N CYS A 568 -4.10 -4.00 35.27
CA CYS A 568 -5.50 -3.68 35.02
C CYS A 568 -5.70 -3.14 33.61
N PRO A 569 -6.59 -3.74 32.78
CA PRO A 569 -6.89 -3.29 31.42
C PRO A 569 -7.30 -1.83 31.30
N ALA A 570 -7.75 -1.19 32.38
CA ALA A 570 -8.05 0.25 32.40
C ALA A 570 -6.86 1.12 31.91
N LEU A 571 -5.63 0.65 32.03
CA LEU A 571 -4.42 1.34 31.53
C LEU A 571 -3.88 0.75 30.20
N ALA A 572 -4.56 -0.22 29.61
CA ALA A 572 -4.01 -0.94 28.44
C ALA A 572 -3.73 -0.05 27.21
N ALA A 573 -4.49 1.02 27.05
CA ALA A 573 -4.36 1.98 25.94
C ALA A 573 -3.90 3.37 26.40
N ALA A 574 -3.30 3.49 27.60
CA ALA A 574 -2.78 4.77 28.09
C ALA A 574 -1.73 5.36 27.12
N TYR A 575 -1.62 6.70 27.07
CA TYR A 575 -0.65 7.39 26.22
C TYR A 575 0.77 6.90 26.45
N THR A 576 1.17 6.76 27.72
CA THR A 576 2.46 6.21 28.10
C THR A 576 2.32 5.20 29.24
N LEU A 577 3.22 4.21 29.26
CA LEU A 577 3.39 3.25 30.35
C LEU A 577 4.84 3.26 30.83
N ARG A 578 5.05 3.33 32.13
CA ARG A 578 6.38 3.23 32.72
C ARG A 578 6.85 1.78 32.72
N VAL A 579 7.97 1.53 32.08
CA VAL A 579 8.52 0.19 31.82
C VAL A 579 9.81 -0.07 32.62
N ARG A 580 10.36 0.95 33.31
CA ARG A 580 11.54 0.88 34.13
C ARG A 580 11.57 2.01 35.17
N PRO A 581 12.29 1.85 36.30
CA PRO A 581 12.30 2.86 37.39
C PRO A 581 13.14 4.10 37.05
N SER A 582 14.13 3.99 36.18
CA SER A 582 14.96 5.11 35.69
C SER A 582 15.48 4.82 34.29
N ALA A 583 15.93 5.82 33.55
CA ALA A 583 16.39 5.71 32.14
C ALA A 583 17.50 4.66 31.93
N LYS A 584 18.32 4.41 32.91
CA LYS A 584 19.45 3.46 32.83
C LYS A 584 19.15 2.12 33.52
N ALA A 585 18.00 1.96 34.17
CA ALA A 585 17.64 0.73 34.84
C ALA A 585 17.15 -0.33 33.85
N ALA A 586 17.23 -1.60 34.27
CA ALA A 586 16.59 -2.70 33.55
C ALA A 586 15.07 -2.49 33.46
N LEU A 587 14.46 -3.05 32.43
CA LEU A 587 13.01 -3.10 32.29
C LEU A 587 12.41 -3.92 33.46
N TYR A 588 11.18 -3.60 33.81
CA TYR A 588 10.45 -4.38 34.82
C TYR A 588 10.31 -5.86 34.40
N ALA A 589 10.28 -6.73 35.39
CA ALA A 589 10.23 -8.17 35.20
C ALA A 589 8.82 -8.70 34.87
N ASN A 590 7.78 -7.89 35.13
CA ASN A 590 6.38 -8.31 34.88
C ASN A 590 5.45 -7.10 34.72
N PHE A 591 4.24 -7.38 34.26
CA PHE A 591 3.22 -6.39 34.00
C PHE A 591 2.64 -5.72 35.26
N ALA A 592 2.66 -6.41 36.44
CA ALA A 592 2.22 -5.81 37.67
C ALA A 592 3.07 -4.59 38.04
N GLN A 593 4.40 -4.71 37.89
CA GLN A 593 5.32 -3.59 38.12
C GLN A 593 5.09 -2.42 37.15
N VAL A 594 4.75 -2.71 35.89
CA VAL A 594 4.38 -1.67 34.91
C VAL A 594 3.11 -0.94 35.35
N TYR A 595 2.10 -1.68 35.79
CA TYR A 595 0.85 -1.12 36.30
C TYR A 595 1.10 -0.23 37.55
N ASP A 596 1.78 -0.75 38.54
CA ASP A 596 2.07 -0.03 39.77
C ASP A 596 2.87 1.26 39.54
N ALA A 597 3.78 1.23 38.60
CA ALA A 597 4.59 2.39 38.27
C ALA A 597 3.81 3.43 37.42
N SER A 598 2.84 2.98 36.58
CA SER A 598 2.11 3.86 35.69
C SER A 598 0.85 4.45 36.30
N LEU A 599 0.16 3.74 37.21
CA LEU A 599 -1.11 4.16 37.79
C LEU A 599 -1.07 5.54 38.43
N PRO A 600 -0.03 5.92 39.26
CA PRO A 600 0.02 7.25 39.86
C PRO A 600 0.02 8.40 38.84
N THR A 601 0.59 8.19 37.66
CA THR A 601 0.64 9.20 36.60
C THR A 601 -0.72 9.41 35.95
N GLN A 602 -1.55 8.37 35.92
CA GLN A 602 -2.86 8.38 35.30
C GLN A 602 -4.00 8.82 36.23
N LEU A 603 -3.80 8.69 37.54
CA LEU A 603 -4.79 9.10 38.53
C LEU A 603 -4.95 10.62 38.55
N LYS A 604 -6.18 11.12 38.42
CA LYS A 604 -6.51 12.54 38.51
C LYS A 604 -6.68 13.06 39.93
N ARG A 605 -6.61 12.17 40.93
CA ARG A 605 -6.70 12.49 42.36
C ARG A 605 -5.33 12.50 43.01
N GLN A 606 -5.11 13.43 43.94
CA GLN A 606 -3.89 13.53 44.74
C GLN A 606 -4.26 13.45 46.24
N PRO A 607 -3.58 12.62 47.05
CA PRO A 607 -2.56 11.65 46.66
C PRO A 607 -3.12 10.43 45.90
N PRO A 608 -2.30 9.75 45.11
CA PRO A 608 -2.74 8.57 44.34
C PRO A 608 -3.16 7.44 45.31
N ASP A 609 -4.39 6.94 45.12
CA ASP A 609 -4.90 5.78 45.85
C ASP A 609 -4.65 4.49 45.06
N ARG A 610 -3.71 3.66 45.58
CA ARG A 610 -3.32 2.40 44.92
C ARG A 610 -4.15 1.20 45.38
N THR A 611 -5.11 1.40 46.27
CA THR A 611 -5.96 0.32 46.81
C THR A 611 -7.20 0.08 45.93
N LEU A 612 -7.44 0.93 44.92
CA LEU A 612 -8.58 0.86 44.02
C LEU A 612 -8.59 -0.45 43.20
N LYS A 613 -9.68 -1.18 43.27
CA LYS A 613 -9.82 -2.48 42.59
C LYS A 613 -9.97 -2.29 41.07
N CYS A 614 -9.24 -3.11 40.32
CA CYS A 614 -9.41 -3.19 38.88
C CYS A 614 -10.88 -3.48 38.49
N GLY A 615 -11.43 -2.72 37.55
CA GLY A 615 -12.80 -2.85 37.11
C GLY A 615 -13.86 -2.25 38.06
N SER A 616 -13.44 -1.56 39.12
CA SER A 616 -14.41 -0.89 40.02
C SER A 616 -14.82 0.49 39.48
N SER A 617 -16.01 0.95 39.91
CA SER A 617 -16.51 2.30 39.60
C SER A 617 -15.62 3.39 40.22
N GLU A 618 -15.03 3.10 41.37
CA GLU A 618 -14.12 4.00 42.08
C GLU A 618 -12.82 4.22 41.29
N LEU A 619 -12.25 3.15 40.74
CA LEU A 619 -11.07 3.25 39.85
C LEU A 619 -11.44 4.02 38.57
N ALA A 620 -12.56 3.72 37.94
CA ALA A 620 -13.01 4.43 36.75
C ALA A 620 -13.15 5.93 37.02
N ALA A 621 -13.81 6.31 38.12
CA ALA A 621 -13.96 7.71 38.52
C ALA A 621 -12.60 8.39 38.80
N ALA A 622 -11.67 7.69 39.45
CA ALA A 622 -10.32 8.21 39.76
C ALA A 622 -9.49 8.42 38.48
N LEU A 623 -9.69 7.60 37.44
CA LEU A 623 -9.04 7.73 36.15
C LEU A 623 -9.80 8.71 35.19
N GLY A 624 -11.00 9.14 35.60
CA GLY A 624 -11.88 10.00 34.76
C GLY A 624 -12.47 9.27 33.54
N LEU A 625 -12.72 7.96 33.70
CA LEU A 625 -13.36 7.13 32.69
C LEU A 625 -14.89 7.26 32.78
N PRO A 626 -15.63 7.11 31.67
CA PRO A 626 -17.10 7.15 31.66
C PRO A 626 -17.72 6.09 32.56
N GLN A 627 -17.17 4.89 32.61
CA GLN A 627 -17.68 3.78 33.42
C GLN A 627 -16.62 2.71 33.70
N ALA A 628 -16.94 1.81 34.61
CA ALA A 628 -16.09 0.66 34.92
C ALA A 628 -15.94 -0.25 33.72
N GLY A 629 -14.71 -0.67 33.40
CA GLY A 629 -14.38 -1.50 32.25
C GLY A 629 -13.89 -0.73 31.02
N ASP A 630 -14.02 0.60 31.02
CA ASP A 630 -13.39 1.45 30.01
C ASP A 630 -11.87 1.59 30.22
N MET A 631 -11.19 2.14 29.23
CA MET A 631 -9.74 2.29 29.19
C MET A 631 -9.33 3.76 29.09
N VAL A 632 -8.24 4.12 29.77
CA VAL A 632 -7.57 5.41 29.53
C VAL A 632 -6.99 5.43 28.12
N ALA A 633 -7.19 6.53 27.40
CA ALA A 633 -6.67 6.75 26.05
C ALA A 633 -6.38 8.24 25.80
N GLU A 634 -5.67 8.51 24.72
CA GLU A 634 -5.42 9.84 24.17
C GLU A 634 -5.68 9.79 22.64
N PRO A 635 -6.51 10.64 22.05
CA PRO A 635 -7.51 11.43 22.75
C PRO A 635 -8.42 10.54 23.61
N THR A 636 -9.10 11.13 24.57
CA THR A 636 -9.92 10.37 25.55
C THR A 636 -11.15 9.67 24.97
N SER A 637 -11.42 9.86 23.68
CA SER A 637 -12.51 9.17 22.97
C SER A 637 -12.18 7.70 22.73
N ALA A 638 -13.21 6.88 22.55
CA ALA A 638 -13.05 5.47 22.17
C ALA A 638 -12.40 5.27 20.79
N ASP A 639 -12.44 6.30 19.93
CA ASP A 639 -11.87 6.31 18.57
C ASP A 639 -10.36 6.61 18.58
N GLY A 640 -9.79 6.98 19.74
CA GLY A 640 -8.36 7.21 19.93
C GLY A 640 -7.55 5.93 20.12
N TYR A 641 -6.57 5.95 21.01
CA TYR A 641 -5.63 4.84 21.21
C TYR A 641 -6.27 3.53 21.67
N THR A 642 -7.47 3.56 22.23
CA THR A 642 -8.27 2.34 22.46
C THR A 642 -8.61 1.63 21.15
N ALA A 643 -8.99 2.37 20.10
CA ALA A 643 -9.22 1.78 18.79
C ALA A 643 -7.91 1.25 18.17
N TYR A 644 -6.81 1.97 18.35
CA TYR A 644 -5.50 1.63 17.77
C TYR A 644 -4.91 0.31 18.32
N MET A 645 -5.32 -0.12 19.50
CA MET A 645 -4.94 -1.43 20.05
C MET A 645 -5.61 -2.60 19.33
N GLN A 646 -6.77 -2.38 18.68
CA GLN A 646 -7.57 -3.46 18.07
C GLN A 646 -6.81 -4.25 17.00
N PRO A 647 -6.13 -3.63 16.02
CA PRO A 647 -5.33 -4.33 15.01
C PRO A 647 -4.23 -5.20 15.61
N ALA A 648 -3.57 -4.74 16.68
CA ALA A 648 -2.51 -5.50 17.34
C ALA A 648 -3.04 -6.78 17.99
N LEU A 649 -4.20 -6.69 18.65
CA LEU A 649 -4.86 -7.87 19.23
C LEU A 649 -5.36 -8.82 18.16
N ALA A 650 -5.93 -8.31 17.06
CA ALA A 650 -6.33 -9.13 15.91
C ALA A 650 -5.13 -9.88 15.31
N ALA A 651 -4.01 -9.18 15.11
CA ALA A 651 -2.76 -9.79 14.64
C ALA A 651 -2.21 -10.84 15.62
N ALA A 652 -2.34 -10.61 16.92
CA ALA A 652 -1.94 -11.58 17.95
C ALA A 652 -2.79 -12.87 17.91
N VAL A 653 -4.10 -12.75 17.68
CA VAL A 653 -4.99 -13.91 17.48
C VAL A 653 -4.58 -14.67 16.22
N ASP A 654 -4.44 -13.99 15.09
CA ASP A 654 -4.03 -14.59 13.81
C ASP A 654 -2.65 -15.27 13.89
N GLY A 655 -1.74 -14.72 14.70
CA GLY A 655 -0.41 -15.25 14.96
C GLY A 655 -0.35 -16.39 15.98
N GLY A 656 -1.47 -16.79 16.56
CA GLY A 656 -1.55 -17.84 17.57
C GLY A 656 -0.77 -17.50 18.84
N VAL A 657 -0.75 -16.22 19.26
CA VAL A 657 -0.10 -15.78 20.50
C VAL A 657 -0.85 -16.35 21.68
N PRO A 658 -0.16 -17.05 22.63
CA PRO A 658 -0.83 -17.60 23.80
C PRO A 658 -1.64 -16.56 24.58
N GLY A 659 -2.92 -16.84 24.84
CA GLY A 659 -3.84 -15.93 25.55
C GLY A 659 -4.49 -14.85 24.68
N ALA A 660 -4.17 -14.76 23.38
CA ALA A 660 -4.69 -13.72 22.50
C ALA A 660 -6.23 -13.76 22.35
N ASP A 661 -6.83 -14.95 22.26
CA ASP A 661 -8.30 -15.08 22.20
C ASP A 661 -8.99 -14.55 23.46
N ALA A 662 -8.42 -14.78 24.62
CA ALA A 662 -8.96 -14.26 25.88
C ALA A 662 -8.79 -12.73 25.95
N ALA A 663 -7.64 -12.22 25.53
CA ALA A 663 -7.37 -10.78 25.46
C ALA A 663 -8.31 -10.09 24.44
N TRP A 664 -8.54 -10.69 23.29
CA TRP A 664 -9.49 -10.19 22.28
C TRP A 664 -10.92 -10.14 22.84
N ARG A 665 -11.43 -11.24 23.43
CA ARG A 665 -12.77 -11.25 24.03
C ARG A 665 -12.92 -10.21 25.13
N LEU A 666 -11.93 -10.08 26.01
CA LEU A 666 -11.96 -9.06 27.07
C LEU A 666 -11.94 -7.65 26.48
N PHE A 667 -11.10 -7.39 25.49
CA PHE A 667 -11.08 -6.10 24.78
C PHE A 667 -12.42 -5.80 24.11
N GLN A 668 -13.06 -6.78 23.46
CA GLN A 668 -14.36 -6.62 22.85
C GLN A 668 -15.51 -6.49 23.86
N SER A 669 -15.32 -6.85 25.11
CA SER A 669 -16.35 -6.69 26.15
C SER A 669 -16.35 -5.29 26.80
N ARG A 670 -15.41 -4.40 26.46
CA ARG A 670 -15.37 -3.05 27.02
C ARG A 670 -16.69 -2.30 26.72
N PRO A 671 -17.19 -1.51 27.69
CA PRO A 671 -18.51 -0.87 27.54
C PRO A 671 -18.56 0.15 26.41
N THR A 672 -17.59 1.07 26.35
CA THR A 672 -17.54 2.11 25.32
C THR A 672 -16.85 1.57 24.08
N LYS A 673 -17.52 1.68 22.93
CA LYS A 673 -17.02 1.23 21.61
C LYS A 673 -16.60 2.41 20.76
N PRO A 674 -15.61 2.25 19.88
CA PRO A 674 -15.32 3.22 18.82
C PRO A 674 -16.51 3.36 17.87
N ASN A 675 -16.68 4.55 17.31
CA ASN A 675 -17.64 4.79 16.26
C ASN A 675 -17.03 4.38 14.89
N PHE A 676 -16.98 3.09 14.64
CA PHE A 676 -16.46 2.57 13.37
C PHE A 676 -17.37 2.82 12.16
N SER A 677 -18.60 3.27 12.36
CA SER A 677 -19.43 3.74 11.25
C SER A 677 -18.91 5.04 10.63
N ASP A 678 -18.31 5.91 11.42
CA ASP A 678 -17.70 7.15 10.93
C ASP A 678 -16.16 7.00 10.75
N TYR A 679 -15.49 6.22 11.62
CA TYR A 679 -14.02 6.08 11.66
C TYR A 679 -13.56 4.62 11.57
N PRO A 680 -13.70 3.95 10.40
CA PRO A 680 -13.45 2.51 10.26
C PRO A 680 -11.98 2.10 10.14
N ASP A 681 -11.04 3.03 10.09
CA ASP A 681 -9.62 2.79 9.77
C ASP A 681 -8.96 1.77 10.70
N TRP A 682 -9.44 1.64 11.93
CA TRP A 682 -8.93 0.71 12.95
C TRP A 682 -9.84 -0.50 13.20
N ALA A 683 -10.92 -0.61 12.45
CA ALA A 683 -11.91 -1.68 12.58
C ALA A 683 -11.43 -3.03 12.03
N ILE A 684 -10.24 -3.43 12.42
CA ILE A 684 -9.61 -4.67 11.99
C ILE A 684 -9.92 -5.78 12.99
N VAL A 685 -10.34 -6.93 12.48
CA VAL A 685 -10.73 -8.10 13.28
C VAL A 685 -9.86 -9.32 12.94
N PRO A 686 -9.76 -10.31 13.83
CA PRO A 686 -9.08 -11.56 13.52
C PRO A 686 -9.68 -12.24 12.29
N ARG A 687 -8.85 -12.86 11.47
CA ARG A 687 -9.29 -13.65 10.33
C ARG A 687 -10.04 -14.89 10.84
N LYS A 688 -11.17 -15.18 10.24
CA LYS A 688 -11.84 -16.46 10.48
C LYS A 688 -11.03 -17.57 9.81
N ASN A 689 -10.65 -18.59 10.57
CA ASN A 689 -9.97 -19.78 10.05
C ASN A 689 -10.90 -20.60 9.15
#